data_b8955c53b53e68af8eb6d7cf15ac4672
#
_entry.id   b8955c53b53e68af8eb6d7cf15ac4672
#
_cell.length_a   1.000
_cell.length_b   1.000
_cell.length_c   1.000
_cell.angle_alpha   90.00
_cell.angle_beta   90.00
_cell.angle_gamma   90.00
#
_symmetry.space_group_name_H-M   'P 1'
#
loop_
_entity.id
_entity.type
_entity.pdbx_description
1 polymer ?
#
loop_
_entity_poly.entity_id
_entity_poly.type
_entity_poly.pdbx_seq_one_letter_code
_entity_poly.pdbx_strand_id
1 'polypeptide(L)'
;MAEGGGEARSGRARGRGREWGGGGRGGGRGRGGGYGGGARAPPPPHLAPAALARQGAEGAGGLAGGSPVRASFRVNARNATEGYCPVPELPADVLVRGPARQNRAVHGDVVALHLDPPTEWPAETLGGRGGQLGPPGPPPPSLSGLSLEEAAGGGGATELQRWGRHAEARGLRPTGRVVAVLEPSPRRACMVGFLERGPVGGGALELAPLDARLPRCRVLPRRGSGPHLPAAPSGTLVVSASLEAWRPEDRLPDARVTGVLGDARQMGVQARAILHQEGLSATHPPDFPADALACLPPSGLWEPSEADLAGRRDLRPWRVFSIDPPTARDLDDALSFERLAPGRLRVGVHIADVSHFVGEGTALDAEASRRSTSVYLVGEVLPMLPRRLCEQLCSLQPGEPRLAFSVVWEVDEATGDIRDEWMGRSVIRSCGQLHYAHAQHVIELPPGRAAELPEGAELAPDSPHSRRDVAEDIRALHGVAHKLRARRFAEGSLRLNNPKLSFRCDPHGHPLEAAVYVQREANELVEEFMLLANRRVAAVIAEACPGLAVLRNHPPPDRRKTAEVEALVARMGLPGTFCTSSSGAFQESLRRLADSAPLEVSSAVTLLSTKPMHLAQYFCTGSEAFAGNKALWRHYALAFDRYTHFTSPIRRYPDVLVHRTLAGVLGPDGRPRPRSSPAPAPEALARVEACCKHSNEQKLAARNAQDGSLRLNLSWLLKDRPMDVPAIVVGAGGNKWFDVFVHELGVEARVLIEDMVGVRAWFRDGALGLTAAGSPPNDKPGQPRRKVKDNPYGYAVDGALLPLELRLLSPLRVRLYGREVDSGRRVDVAARLLSAP
;
A
#
# COMPACT_ATOMS: atom_id res chain seq x y z
N MET A 1 -50.25 9.45 38.15
CA MET A 1 -50.72 10.61 38.92
C MET A 1 -50.16 11.79 38.21
N ALA A 2 -51.02 12.32 37.40
CA ALA A 2 -51.77 13.53 37.49
C ALA A 2 -50.89 14.72 37.15
N GLU A 3 -51.04 15.27 35.98
CA GLU A 3 -52.05 16.20 35.43
C GLU A 3 -51.71 17.68 35.67
N GLY A 4 -51.83 18.42 34.65
CA GLY A 4 -52.30 19.79 34.50
C GLY A 4 -51.29 20.64 33.67
N GLY A 5 -51.53 21.20 32.50
CA GLY A 5 -52.77 21.67 31.87
C GLY A 5 -52.80 23.20 31.81
N GLY A 6 -52.97 23.76 30.62
CA GLY A 6 -53.26 25.17 30.42
C GLY A 6 -52.55 25.81 29.24
N GLU A 7 -53.04 25.77 28.04
CA GLU A 7 -53.91 26.67 27.21
C GLU A 7 -53.44 28.14 27.19
N ALA A 8 -53.02 28.59 26.07
CA ALA A 8 -53.62 29.31 24.93
C ALA A 8 -53.89 30.82 25.12
N ARG A 9 -53.44 31.62 24.18
CA ARG A 9 -54.12 32.69 23.39
C ARG A 9 -53.06 33.53 22.61
N SER A 10 -53.03 33.43 21.29
CA SER A 10 -53.72 34.31 20.30
C SER A 10 -53.52 35.82 20.44
N GLY A 11 -52.90 36.40 19.47
CA GLY A 11 -52.78 37.83 19.22
C GLY A 11 -52.33 38.12 17.79
N ARG A 12 -53.29 38.29 16.89
CA ARG A 12 -53.14 38.89 15.58
C ARG A 12 -52.96 40.39 15.70
N ALA A 13 -52.08 41.05 14.96
CA ALA A 13 -52.30 42.41 14.48
C ALA A 13 -51.56 42.62 13.15
N ARG A 14 -52.37 43.10 12.21
CA ARG A 14 -52.07 43.56 10.86
C ARG A 14 -51.45 44.98 10.88
N GLY A 15 -50.71 45.36 9.87
CA GLY A 15 -50.51 46.78 9.50
C GLY A 15 -49.39 47.01 8.51
N ARG A 16 -49.76 47.05 7.22
CA ARG A 16 -49.46 48.06 6.17
C ARG A 16 -48.06 48.66 6.17
N GLY A 17 -47.17 48.53 5.20
CA GLY A 17 -47.23 49.03 3.86
C GLY A 17 -46.77 50.49 3.74
N ARG A 18 -45.63 50.69 3.07
CA ARG A 18 -45.33 51.89 2.26
C ARG A 18 -44.13 51.65 1.33
N GLU A 19 -44.41 51.73 0.09
CA GLU A 19 -43.45 51.99 -0.99
C GLU A 19 -42.83 53.39 -0.81
N TRP A 20 -41.56 53.52 -1.18
CA TRP A 20 -41.08 54.74 -1.84
C TRP A 20 -39.88 54.39 -2.69
N GLY A 21 -39.97 54.74 -3.93
CA GLY A 21 -38.92 54.56 -4.96
C GLY A 21 -38.00 55.76 -5.02
N GLY A 22 -37.02 55.67 -5.84
CA GLY A 22 -36.24 56.86 -6.37
C GLY A 22 -34.72 56.63 -6.41
N GLY A 23 -34.19 56.26 -7.52
CA GLY A 23 -33.24 56.86 -8.42
C GLY A 23 -31.89 57.33 -7.85
N GLY A 24 -30.81 56.85 -8.43
CA GLY A 24 -29.51 57.46 -8.26
C GLY A 24 -28.38 56.70 -8.97
N ARG A 25 -28.02 57.15 -10.11
CA ARG A 25 -26.86 56.75 -10.95
C ARG A 25 -25.53 56.98 -10.21
N GLY A 26 -24.59 56.02 -10.32
CA GLY A 26 -23.21 56.20 -9.90
C GLY A 26 -22.34 55.04 -10.30
N GLY A 27 -21.55 55.21 -11.35
CA GLY A 27 -20.66 54.16 -11.88
C GLY A 27 -19.45 53.92 -11.03
N GLY A 28 -19.07 52.69 -10.93
CA GLY A 28 -17.83 52.20 -10.32
C GLY A 28 -17.38 50.90 -10.98
N ARG A 29 -16.47 51.04 -11.94
CA ARG A 29 -15.85 49.92 -12.62
C ARG A 29 -15.00 49.11 -11.63
N GLY A 30 -15.53 48.03 -11.09
CA GLY A 30 -14.77 46.99 -10.41
C GLY A 30 -14.42 45.87 -11.38
N ARG A 31 -13.16 45.78 -11.78
CA ARG A 31 -12.64 44.61 -12.50
C ARG A 31 -12.62 43.41 -11.54
N GLY A 32 -13.71 42.67 -11.46
CA GLY A 32 -13.76 41.30 -11.01
C GLY A 32 -13.28 40.42 -12.16
N GLY A 33 -12.18 39.71 -11.98
CA GLY A 33 -11.73 38.68 -12.90
C GLY A 33 -12.77 37.54 -12.94
N GLY A 34 -13.80 37.71 -13.77
CA GLY A 34 -14.74 36.67 -14.14
C GLY A 34 -14.00 35.65 -14.99
N TYR A 35 -13.92 34.42 -14.52
CA TYR A 35 -13.69 33.28 -15.41
C TYR A 35 -14.83 33.27 -16.44
N GLY A 36 -14.52 33.73 -17.67
CA GLY A 36 -15.41 33.70 -18.80
C GLY A 36 -15.88 32.24 -19.00
N GLY A 37 -17.15 32.00 -18.75
CA GLY A 37 -17.86 30.78 -19.09
C GLY A 37 -18.08 30.67 -20.59
N GLY A 38 -17.02 30.51 -21.37
CA GLY A 38 -17.14 29.95 -22.70
C GLY A 38 -17.58 28.49 -22.52
N ALA A 39 -18.71 28.11 -23.10
CA ALA A 39 -19.17 26.73 -23.15
C ALA A 39 -18.03 25.88 -23.75
N ARG A 40 -17.29 25.17 -22.92
CA ARG A 40 -16.28 24.22 -23.42
C ARG A 40 -17.03 23.10 -24.11
N ALA A 41 -16.60 22.74 -25.31
CA ALA A 41 -17.12 21.59 -26.01
C ALA A 41 -17.09 20.35 -25.09
N PRO A 42 -18.15 19.54 -25.07
CA PRO A 42 -18.16 18.30 -24.29
C PRO A 42 -17.00 17.39 -24.74
N PRO A 43 -16.46 16.55 -23.83
CA PRO A 43 -15.45 15.59 -24.21
C PRO A 43 -16.02 14.64 -25.31
N PRO A 44 -15.16 14.20 -26.25
CA PRO A 44 -15.62 13.32 -27.31
C PRO A 44 -16.20 12.01 -26.75
N PRO A 45 -17.13 11.34 -27.43
CA PRO A 45 -17.60 10.02 -27.03
C PRO A 45 -16.44 9.02 -27.01
N HIS A 46 -16.52 8.00 -26.16
CA HIS A 46 -15.55 6.92 -26.19
C HIS A 46 -15.64 6.16 -27.50
N LEU A 47 -14.49 5.74 -28.03
CA LEU A 47 -14.46 4.90 -29.20
C LEU A 47 -15.09 3.54 -28.89
N ALA A 48 -15.91 3.03 -29.79
CA ALA A 48 -16.46 1.68 -29.68
C ALA A 48 -15.36 0.62 -29.84
N PRO A 49 -15.47 -0.56 -29.21
CA PRO A 49 -14.48 -1.63 -29.32
C PRO A 49 -14.10 -2.00 -30.77
N ALA A 50 -15.08 -2.01 -31.68
CA ALA A 50 -14.86 -2.27 -33.09
C ALA A 50 -14.05 -1.16 -33.80
N ALA A 51 -14.18 0.09 -33.37
CA ALA A 51 -13.37 1.20 -33.87
C ALA A 51 -11.93 1.16 -33.36
N LEU A 52 -11.73 0.74 -32.10
CA LEU A 52 -10.41 0.49 -31.52
C LEU A 52 -9.69 -0.65 -32.23
N ALA A 53 -10.40 -1.74 -32.55
CA ALA A 53 -9.85 -2.88 -33.28
C ALA A 53 -9.42 -2.50 -34.71
N ARG A 54 -10.21 -1.66 -35.41
CA ARG A 54 -9.85 -1.18 -36.77
C ARG A 54 -8.62 -0.29 -36.74
N GLN A 55 -8.50 0.61 -35.77
CA GLN A 55 -7.29 1.47 -35.62
C GLN A 55 -6.04 0.65 -35.29
N GLY A 56 -6.19 -0.51 -34.64
CA GLY A 56 -5.10 -1.47 -34.43
C GLY A 56 -4.70 -2.22 -35.71
N ALA A 57 -5.64 -2.49 -36.63
CA ALA A 57 -5.39 -3.22 -37.86
C ALA A 57 -4.87 -2.31 -39.00
N GLU A 58 -5.25 -1.03 -39.04
CA GLU A 58 -4.85 -0.04 -40.06
C GLU A 58 -3.45 0.57 -39.77
N GLY A 59 -2.89 0.33 -38.57
CA GLY A 59 -1.59 0.87 -38.13
C GLY A 59 -0.34 0.23 -38.79
N ALA A 60 -0.51 -0.64 -39.77
CA ALA A 60 0.61 -1.23 -40.55
C ALA A 60 1.11 -0.36 -41.72
N GLY A 61 0.48 0.79 -41.95
CA GLY A 61 0.86 1.73 -43.00
C GLY A 61 0.77 3.18 -42.55
N GLY A 62 1.88 3.79 -42.23
CA GLY A 62 2.19 5.14 -41.76
C GLY A 62 1.10 6.18 -41.79
N LEU A 63 1.03 6.94 -40.68
CA LEU A 63 0.83 8.40 -40.62
C LEU A 63 0.16 8.82 -39.30
N ALA A 64 0.67 9.85 -38.66
CA ALA A 64 0.05 10.88 -37.76
C ALA A 64 -1.15 10.41 -36.92
N GLY A 65 -1.09 9.30 -36.21
CA GLY A 65 -2.15 8.78 -35.38
C GLY A 65 -1.92 7.30 -35.04
N GLY A 66 -0.79 6.98 -34.39
CA GLY A 66 -0.47 5.60 -33.96
C GLY A 66 -1.61 4.91 -33.22
N SER A 67 -1.65 3.58 -33.26
CA SER A 67 -2.63 2.77 -32.54
C SER A 67 -2.68 3.16 -31.05
N PRO A 68 -3.89 3.21 -30.44
CA PRO A 68 -4.01 3.56 -29.02
C PRO A 68 -3.26 2.58 -28.13
N VAL A 69 -2.52 3.12 -27.19
CA VAL A 69 -1.73 2.34 -26.22
C VAL A 69 -2.61 2.02 -25.00
N ARG A 70 -2.57 0.77 -24.54
CA ARG A 70 -3.24 0.36 -23.30
C ARG A 70 -2.41 0.82 -22.11
N ALA A 71 -2.97 1.61 -21.20
CA ALA A 71 -2.28 2.11 -20.01
C ALA A 71 -3.22 2.29 -18.81
N SER A 72 -2.65 2.26 -17.62
CA SER A 72 -3.37 2.58 -16.37
C SER A 72 -3.42 4.10 -16.16
N PHE A 73 -4.60 4.66 -15.92
CA PHE A 73 -4.80 6.10 -15.72
C PHE A 73 -4.70 6.48 -14.24
N ARG A 74 -3.79 7.38 -13.92
CA ARG A 74 -3.55 7.88 -12.55
C ARG A 74 -3.79 9.38 -12.48
N VAL A 75 -4.72 9.82 -11.62
CA VAL A 75 -5.00 11.24 -11.38
C VAL A 75 -4.04 11.79 -10.35
N ASN A 76 -3.54 13.02 -10.58
CA ASN A 76 -2.75 13.75 -9.59
C ASN A 76 -3.63 14.14 -8.40
N ALA A 77 -3.31 13.63 -7.21
CA ALA A 77 -4.06 13.91 -5.99
C ALA A 77 -4.13 15.40 -5.60
N ARG A 78 -3.19 16.22 -6.11
CA ARG A 78 -3.10 17.66 -5.83
C ARG A 78 -3.71 18.54 -6.93
N ASN A 79 -3.84 17.98 -8.12
CA ASN A 79 -4.39 18.67 -9.29
C ASN A 79 -5.18 17.67 -10.14
N ALA A 80 -6.45 17.53 -9.87
CA ALA A 80 -7.34 16.61 -10.60
C ALA A 80 -7.45 16.89 -12.11
N THR A 81 -6.94 18.04 -12.58
CA THR A 81 -6.85 18.34 -14.02
C THR A 81 -5.65 17.70 -14.71
N GLU A 82 -4.77 17.01 -13.96
CA GLU A 82 -3.62 16.29 -14.48
C GLU A 82 -3.75 14.79 -14.22
N GLY A 83 -3.64 14.01 -15.27
CA GLY A 83 -3.57 12.56 -15.23
C GLY A 83 -2.25 12.08 -15.81
N TYR A 84 -1.84 10.87 -15.41
CA TYR A 84 -0.59 10.24 -15.84
C TYR A 84 -0.86 8.80 -16.25
N CYS A 85 -0.29 8.41 -17.39
CA CYS A 85 -0.36 7.05 -17.91
C CYS A 85 1.07 6.51 -18.08
N PRO A 86 1.50 5.50 -17.32
CA PRO A 86 2.78 4.85 -17.54
C PRO A 86 2.77 4.07 -18.84
N VAL A 87 3.76 4.31 -19.68
CA VAL A 87 4.04 3.57 -20.92
C VAL A 87 5.50 3.14 -20.83
N PRO A 88 5.80 1.83 -20.77
CA PRO A 88 7.14 1.33 -20.47
C PRO A 88 8.24 1.80 -21.42
N GLU A 89 7.89 2.03 -22.69
CA GLU A 89 8.82 2.44 -23.74
C GLU A 89 9.17 3.93 -23.71
N LEU A 90 8.47 4.74 -22.87
CA LEU A 90 8.68 6.17 -22.77
C LEU A 90 9.46 6.54 -21.50
N PRO A 91 10.31 7.60 -21.56
CA PRO A 91 11.16 7.99 -20.44
C PRO A 91 10.40 8.59 -19.26
N ALA A 92 9.15 9.01 -19.46
CA ALA A 92 8.27 9.56 -18.44
C ALA A 92 6.82 9.14 -18.66
N ASP A 93 6.02 9.13 -17.58
CA ASP A 93 4.58 8.91 -17.68
C ASP A 93 3.95 9.95 -18.62
N VAL A 94 3.08 9.50 -19.49
CA VAL A 94 2.35 10.37 -20.42
C VAL A 94 1.42 11.28 -19.63
N LEU A 95 1.56 12.60 -19.82
CA LEU A 95 0.73 13.60 -19.18
C LEU A 95 -0.58 13.81 -19.96
N VAL A 96 -1.71 13.60 -19.29
CA VAL A 96 -3.06 13.86 -19.80
C VAL A 96 -3.64 15.06 -19.07
N ARG A 97 -3.64 16.24 -19.71
CA ARG A 97 -3.99 17.50 -19.06
C ARG A 97 -5.38 17.98 -19.44
N GLY A 98 -6.21 18.22 -18.45
CA GLY A 98 -7.55 18.80 -18.57
C GLY A 98 -8.66 17.77 -18.76
N PRO A 99 -9.89 18.10 -18.33
CA PRO A 99 -11.03 17.18 -18.33
C PRO A 99 -11.39 16.62 -19.71
N ALA A 100 -11.27 17.43 -20.79
CA ALA A 100 -11.55 17.00 -22.15
C ALA A 100 -10.58 15.89 -22.62
N ARG A 101 -9.30 15.99 -22.30
CA ARG A 101 -8.29 14.97 -22.65
C ARG A 101 -8.35 13.76 -21.74
N GLN A 102 -8.74 13.92 -20.47
CA GLN A 102 -9.00 12.83 -19.54
C GLN A 102 -10.26 12.03 -19.91
N ASN A 103 -11.19 12.63 -20.65
CA ASN A 103 -12.35 11.99 -21.25
C ASN A 103 -13.09 11.05 -20.30
N ARG A 104 -13.47 11.55 -19.11
CA ARG A 104 -14.24 10.80 -18.09
C ARG A 104 -13.51 9.58 -17.49
N ALA A 105 -12.21 9.45 -17.72
CA ALA A 105 -11.42 8.45 -17.03
C ALA A 105 -11.30 8.81 -15.54
N VAL A 106 -11.40 7.79 -14.71
CA VAL A 106 -11.31 7.87 -13.26
C VAL A 106 -9.98 7.23 -12.82
N HIS A 107 -9.44 7.68 -11.70
CA HIS A 107 -8.21 7.12 -11.14
C HIS A 107 -8.27 5.59 -11.01
N GLY A 108 -7.33 4.91 -11.63
CA GLY A 108 -7.24 3.45 -11.64
C GLY A 108 -7.93 2.77 -12.83
N ASP A 109 -8.59 3.51 -13.72
CA ASP A 109 -9.11 2.94 -14.98
C ASP A 109 -7.96 2.44 -15.87
N VAL A 110 -8.16 1.34 -16.56
CA VAL A 110 -7.33 0.96 -17.71
C VAL A 110 -7.93 1.59 -18.95
N VAL A 111 -7.12 2.37 -19.66
CA VAL A 111 -7.58 3.20 -20.77
C VAL A 111 -6.86 2.87 -22.08
N ALA A 112 -7.53 3.14 -23.19
CA ALA A 112 -6.90 3.32 -24.48
C ALA A 112 -6.43 4.76 -24.58
N LEU A 113 -5.11 4.94 -24.70
CA LEU A 113 -4.44 6.24 -24.71
C LEU A 113 -3.92 6.53 -26.11
N HIS A 114 -4.31 7.63 -26.68
CA HIS A 114 -3.73 8.15 -27.92
C HIS A 114 -2.62 9.15 -27.56
N LEU A 115 -1.41 8.90 -28.03
CA LEU A 115 -0.26 9.79 -27.83
C LEU A 115 -0.31 10.97 -28.79
N ASP A 116 0.02 12.14 -28.30
CA ASP A 116 0.25 13.30 -29.17
C ASP A 116 1.58 13.09 -29.96
N PRO A 117 1.75 13.67 -31.14
CA PRO A 117 3.02 13.59 -31.89
C PRO A 117 4.18 14.17 -31.06
N PRO A 118 5.40 13.61 -31.14
CA PRO A 118 6.56 14.12 -30.38
C PRO A 118 6.87 15.60 -30.63
N THR A 119 6.43 16.17 -31.75
CA THR A 119 6.55 17.60 -32.08
C THR A 119 5.69 18.51 -31.19
N GLU A 120 4.65 17.96 -30.55
CA GLU A 120 3.76 18.67 -29.64
C GLU A 120 4.13 18.51 -28.17
N TRP A 121 5.15 17.70 -27.88
CA TRP A 121 5.55 17.44 -26.49
C TRP A 121 6.31 18.63 -25.92
N PRO A 122 5.89 19.15 -24.75
CA PRO A 122 6.57 20.25 -24.11
C PRO A 122 7.93 19.84 -23.58
N ALA A 123 8.88 20.78 -23.58
CA ALA A 123 10.15 20.58 -22.89
C ALA A 123 9.90 20.34 -21.38
N GLU A 124 10.55 19.35 -20.83
CA GLU A 124 10.54 19.08 -19.40
C GLU A 124 11.46 20.10 -18.73
N THR A 125 10.90 21.11 -18.09
CA THR A 125 11.69 22.00 -17.24
C THR A 125 12.21 21.20 -16.05
N LEU A 126 13.48 20.91 -16.04
CA LEU A 126 14.24 20.36 -14.92
C LEU A 126 14.13 21.37 -13.74
N GLY A 127 13.17 21.19 -12.90
CA GLY A 127 13.02 22.02 -11.70
C GLY A 127 11.63 22.60 -11.54
N GLY A 128 10.77 21.93 -10.80
CA GLY A 128 9.62 22.58 -10.21
C GLY A 128 8.25 22.15 -10.73
N ARG A 129 7.61 21.32 -9.99
CA ARG A 129 6.15 21.15 -10.03
C ARG A 129 5.48 22.49 -9.76
N GLY A 130 4.90 23.11 -10.80
CA GLY A 130 3.95 24.22 -10.64
C GLY A 130 4.50 25.64 -10.83
N GLY A 131 5.28 25.90 -11.87
CA GLY A 131 5.61 27.26 -12.31
C GLY A 131 4.93 27.60 -13.64
N GLN A 132 4.36 28.79 -13.73
CA GLN A 132 3.92 29.37 -14.99
C GLN A 132 5.10 29.43 -15.98
N LEU A 133 4.83 29.09 -17.23
CA LEU A 133 5.74 29.23 -18.36
C LEU A 133 6.33 30.67 -18.38
N GLY A 134 7.58 30.82 -17.99
CA GLY A 134 8.39 31.97 -18.38
C GLY A 134 8.81 31.81 -19.85
N PRO A 135 9.21 32.89 -20.54
CA PRO A 135 9.67 32.81 -21.91
C PRO A 135 10.84 31.81 -22.04
N PRO A 136 10.95 31.06 -23.13
CA PRO A 136 11.97 30.07 -23.32
C PRO A 136 13.35 30.73 -23.23
N GLY A 137 14.18 30.22 -22.31
CA GLY A 137 15.61 30.56 -22.27
C GLY A 137 16.32 30.03 -23.52
N PRO A 138 17.51 30.55 -23.83
CA PRO A 138 18.23 30.17 -25.04
C PRO A 138 18.48 28.64 -25.02
N PRO A 139 18.37 27.95 -26.16
CA PRO A 139 18.60 26.53 -26.24
C PRO A 139 20.04 26.19 -25.84
N PRO A 140 20.26 25.04 -25.14
CA PRO A 140 21.59 24.55 -24.89
C PRO A 140 22.32 24.31 -26.24
N PRO A 141 23.65 24.45 -26.26
CA PRO A 141 24.39 24.41 -27.53
C PRO A 141 24.18 23.11 -28.26
N SER A 142 23.66 23.22 -29.45
CA SER A 142 23.64 22.33 -30.61
C SER A 142 23.80 20.81 -30.44
N LEU A 143 22.64 20.15 -30.24
CA LEU A 143 22.35 18.89 -30.94
C LEU A 143 21.22 19.11 -31.98
N SER A 144 21.27 20.20 -32.68
CA SER A 144 20.24 20.66 -33.63
C SER A 144 20.35 20.00 -35.02
N GLY A 145 20.70 18.73 -35.08
CA GLY A 145 20.86 18.05 -36.35
C GLY A 145 20.26 16.65 -36.46
N LEU A 146 19.76 16.06 -35.36
CA LEU A 146 19.20 14.71 -35.42
C LEU A 146 17.72 14.78 -35.83
N SER A 147 17.42 14.43 -37.08
CA SER A 147 16.06 14.11 -37.56
C SER A 147 15.51 12.86 -36.85
N LEU A 148 14.19 12.67 -36.87
CA LEU A 148 13.53 11.45 -36.38
C LEU A 148 14.10 10.18 -37.04
N GLU A 149 14.68 10.28 -38.23
CA GLU A 149 15.29 9.20 -38.99
C GLU A 149 16.72 8.85 -38.49
N GLU A 150 17.48 9.82 -37.96
CA GLU A 150 18.82 9.60 -37.42
C GLU A 150 18.82 8.97 -36.03
N ALA A 151 17.74 9.15 -35.24
CA ALA A 151 17.49 8.40 -34.00
C ALA A 151 17.17 6.92 -34.29
N ALA A 152 17.04 6.54 -35.54
CA ALA A 152 16.68 5.19 -36.01
C ALA A 152 17.91 4.27 -36.26
N GLY A 153 19.04 4.51 -35.57
CA GLY A 153 20.20 3.62 -35.62
C GLY A 153 19.85 2.17 -35.27
N GLY A 154 19.77 1.30 -36.25
CA GLY A 154 19.85 -0.15 -36.14
C GLY A 154 18.54 -0.89 -35.87
N GLY A 155 18.09 -1.63 -36.87
CA GLY A 155 17.16 -2.78 -36.92
C GLY A 155 16.21 -3.08 -35.77
N GLY A 156 14.89 -2.94 -36.02
CA GLY A 156 13.86 -3.60 -35.20
C GLY A 156 13.23 -2.82 -34.06
N ALA A 157 13.59 -1.56 -33.81
CA ALA A 157 12.95 -0.78 -32.74
C ALA A 157 11.51 -0.36 -33.10
N THR A 158 10.57 -0.57 -32.17
CA THR A 158 9.18 -0.11 -32.32
C THR A 158 9.10 1.42 -32.41
N GLU A 159 8.02 1.94 -32.99
CA GLU A 159 7.78 3.39 -33.07
C GLU A 159 7.80 4.05 -31.67
N LEU A 160 7.22 3.42 -30.66
CA LEU A 160 7.25 3.88 -29.28
C LEU A 160 8.67 3.98 -28.70
N GLN A 161 9.52 3.02 -29.00
CA GLN A 161 10.93 3.05 -28.59
C GLN A 161 11.71 4.18 -29.27
N ARG A 162 11.40 4.49 -30.54
CA ARG A 162 11.97 5.64 -31.25
C ARG A 162 11.51 6.95 -30.63
N TRP A 163 10.22 7.08 -30.33
CA TRP A 163 9.67 8.25 -29.63
C TRP A 163 10.27 8.42 -28.22
N GLY A 164 10.47 7.31 -27.51
CA GLY A 164 11.12 7.32 -26.20
C GLY A 164 12.54 7.89 -26.24
N ARG A 165 13.38 7.41 -27.17
CA ARG A 165 14.74 7.94 -27.37
C ARG A 165 14.76 9.41 -27.77
N HIS A 166 13.83 9.83 -28.62
CA HIS A 166 13.69 11.23 -29.02
C HIS A 166 13.31 12.13 -27.83
N ALA A 167 12.36 11.69 -27.00
CA ALA A 167 11.95 12.41 -25.80
C ALA A 167 13.10 12.55 -24.79
N GLU A 168 13.85 11.47 -24.56
CA GLU A 168 15.00 11.46 -23.67
C GLU A 168 16.12 12.40 -24.13
N ALA A 169 16.48 12.32 -25.41
CA ALA A 169 17.54 13.15 -26.01
C ALA A 169 17.24 14.65 -25.97
N ARG A 170 15.97 15.04 -26.01
CA ARG A 170 15.53 16.44 -26.03
C ARG A 170 14.89 16.92 -24.71
N GLY A 171 14.81 16.08 -23.70
CA GLY A 171 14.13 16.40 -22.43
C GLY A 171 12.66 16.77 -22.64
N LEU A 172 11.94 16.02 -23.49
CA LEU A 172 10.53 16.28 -23.80
C LEU A 172 9.64 15.44 -22.89
N ARG A 173 8.47 16.00 -22.50
CA ARG A 173 7.48 15.29 -21.74
C ARG A 173 6.38 14.73 -22.63
N PRO A 174 6.19 13.40 -22.71
CA PRO A 174 5.12 12.79 -23.47
C PRO A 174 3.74 13.31 -23.03
N THR A 175 2.88 13.64 -23.99
CA THR A 175 1.49 14.02 -23.73
C THR A 175 0.53 13.17 -24.58
N GLY A 176 -0.75 13.12 -24.17
CA GLY A 176 -1.77 12.34 -24.86
C GLY A 176 -3.18 12.61 -24.36
N ARG A 177 -4.12 11.82 -24.87
CA ARG A 177 -5.54 11.88 -24.52
C ARG A 177 -6.14 10.49 -24.38
N VAL A 178 -7.07 10.32 -23.45
CA VAL A 178 -7.87 9.10 -23.32
C VAL A 178 -8.93 9.06 -24.42
N VAL A 179 -8.97 7.96 -25.17
CA VAL A 179 -9.98 7.74 -26.23
C VAL A 179 -11.07 6.75 -25.82
N ALA A 180 -10.76 5.84 -24.87
CA ALA A 180 -11.76 4.95 -24.28
C ALA A 180 -11.30 4.46 -22.89
N VAL A 181 -12.26 4.09 -22.05
CA VAL A 181 -12.02 3.28 -20.84
C VAL A 181 -12.20 1.82 -21.25
N LEU A 182 -11.15 1.03 -21.10
CA LEU A 182 -11.12 -0.40 -21.43
C LEU A 182 -11.60 -1.26 -20.27
N GLU A 183 -11.08 -0.95 -19.06
CA GLU A 183 -11.49 -1.60 -17.81
C GLU A 183 -11.77 -0.51 -16.76
N PRO A 184 -13.00 -0.45 -16.24
CA PRO A 184 -13.33 0.51 -15.21
C PRO A 184 -12.64 0.17 -13.89
N SER A 185 -12.14 1.18 -13.19
CA SER A 185 -11.54 1.03 -11.87
C SER A 185 -12.56 0.50 -10.85
N PRO A 186 -12.20 -0.45 -9.99
CA PRO A 186 -13.02 -0.85 -8.83
C PRO A 186 -13.41 0.32 -7.92
N ARG A 187 -12.61 1.39 -7.90
CA ARG A 187 -12.89 2.62 -7.12
C ARG A 187 -14.18 3.32 -7.53
N ARG A 188 -14.72 3.05 -8.72
CA ARG A 188 -16.02 3.54 -9.15
C ARG A 188 -17.16 2.99 -8.29
N ALA A 189 -17.02 1.77 -7.78
CA ALA A 189 -18.03 1.10 -6.97
C ALA A 189 -17.91 1.39 -5.46
N CYS A 190 -16.74 1.88 -4.99
CA CYS A 190 -16.45 2.09 -3.57
C CYS A 190 -16.04 3.53 -3.24
N MET A 191 -16.75 4.51 -3.81
CA MET A 191 -16.53 5.92 -3.51
C MET A 191 -17.01 6.23 -2.09
N VAL A 192 -16.23 7.03 -1.37
CA VAL A 192 -16.61 7.57 -0.06
C VAL A 192 -16.43 9.07 -0.08
N GLY A 193 -17.40 9.81 0.44
CA GLY A 193 -17.32 11.26 0.44
C GLY A 193 -18.33 11.92 1.37
N PHE A 194 -18.19 13.24 1.49
CA PHE A 194 -19.14 14.08 2.18
C PHE A 194 -20.37 14.31 1.31
N LEU A 195 -21.55 14.23 1.92
CA LEU A 195 -22.80 14.60 1.30
C LEU A 195 -23.00 16.11 1.51
N GLU A 196 -23.00 16.89 0.44
CA GLU A 196 -23.10 18.35 0.46
C GLU A 196 -24.26 18.85 -0.43
N ARG A 197 -24.68 20.08 -0.23
CA ARG A 197 -25.54 20.76 -1.20
C ARG A 197 -24.70 21.36 -2.31
N GLY A 198 -25.09 21.13 -3.54
CA GLY A 198 -24.46 21.71 -4.71
C GLY A 198 -24.47 23.24 -4.69
N PRO A 199 -23.46 23.90 -5.25
CA PRO A 199 -23.33 25.38 -5.24
C PRO A 199 -24.33 26.11 -6.14
N VAL A 200 -25.04 25.41 -7.04
CA VAL A 200 -25.96 26.02 -8.02
C VAL A 200 -27.40 25.75 -7.62
N GLY A 201 -28.13 26.81 -7.27
CA GLY A 201 -29.53 26.99 -6.95
C GLY A 201 -30.53 25.92 -7.36
N GLY A 202 -30.66 24.85 -6.59
CA GLY A 202 -31.68 23.82 -6.83
C GLY A 202 -31.74 22.75 -5.74
N GLY A 203 -30.91 22.83 -4.72
CA GLY A 203 -30.95 21.86 -3.61
C GLY A 203 -30.48 20.44 -3.96
N ALA A 204 -29.91 20.23 -5.16
CA ALA A 204 -29.35 18.94 -5.54
C ALA A 204 -28.20 18.56 -4.61
N LEU A 205 -28.18 17.31 -4.18
CA LEU A 205 -27.10 16.78 -3.35
C LEU A 205 -25.90 16.39 -4.21
N GLU A 206 -24.71 16.71 -3.74
CA GLU A 206 -23.44 16.32 -4.35
C GLU A 206 -22.62 15.48 -3.39
N LEU A 207 -21.91 14.52 -3.92
CA LEU A 207 -20.87 13.78 -3.22
C LEU A 207 -19.52 14.48 -3.45
N ALA A 208 -18.87 14.91 -2.37
CA ALA A 208 -17.50 15.40 -2.36
C ALA A 208 -16.57 14.25 -1.88
N PRO A 209 -15.85 13.56 -2.78
CA PRO A 209 -15.04 12.41 -2.40
C PRO A 209 -13.94 12.75 -1.40
N LEU A 210 -13.64 11.83 -0.47
CA LEU A 210 -12.50 11.93 0.44
C LEU A 210 -11.17 11.75 -0.31
N ASP A 211 -11.16 10.93 -1.35
CA ASP A 211 -10.03 10.79 -2.26
C ASP A 211 -10.11 11.88 -3.34
N ALA A 212 -9.23 12.87 -3.25
CA ALA A 212 -9.16 13.99 -4.20
C ALA A 212 -8.88 13.58 -5.66
N ARG A 213 -8.51 12.33 -5.91
CA ARG A 213 -8.30 11.76 -7.25
C ARG A 213 -9.61 11.34 -7.92
N LEU A 214 -10.71 11.25 -7.15
CA LEU A 214 -12.03 10.90 -7.67
C LEU A 214 -12.84 12.17 -7.98
N PRO A 215 -13.75 12.13 -8.97
CA PRO A 215 -14.56 13.28 -9.31
C PRO A 215 -15.66 13.54 -8.28
N ARG A 216 -16.02 14.79 -8.07
CA ARG A 216 -17.28 15.13 -7.41
C ARG A 216 -18.43 14.58 -8.27
N CYS A 217 -19.52 14.14 -7.61
CA CYS A 217 -20.65 13.50 -8.29
C CYS A 217 -21.97 14.13 -7.90
N ARG A 218 -22.90 14.15 -8.84
CA ARG A 218 -24.32 14.46 -8.56
C ARG A 218 -24.96 13.23 -7.93
N VAL A 219 -25.60 13.38 -6.79
CA VAL A 219 -26.30 12.29 -6.13
C VAL A 219 -27.69 12.09 -6.73
N LEU A 220 -27.92 10.89 -7.25
CA LEU A 220 -29.21 10.51 -7.79
C LEU A 220 -30.24 10.34 -6.67
N PRO A 221 -31.53 10.70 -6.95
CA PRO A 221 -32.62 10.43 -6.02
C PRO A 221 -32.72 8.93 -5.69
N ARG A 222 -33.22 8.65 -4.49
CA ARG A 222 -33.47 7.28 -4.02
C ARG A 222 -34.37 6.52 -4.98
N ARG A 223 -33.94 5.30 -5.33
CA ARG A 223 -34.80 4.31 -6.00
C ARG A 223 -34.87 3.05 -5.14
N GLY A 224 -36.09 2.61 -4.83
CA GLY A 224 -36.33 1.38 -4.04
C GLY A 224 -35.83 1.44 -2.60
N SER A 225 -35.16 0.38 -2.14
CA SER A 225 -34.70 0.18 -0.75
C SER A 225 -33.41 0.89 -0.39
N GLY A 226 -32.91 1.84 -1.20
CA GLY A 226 -31.69 2.60 -0.90
C GLY A 226 -31.77 3.36 0.44
N PRO A 227 -30.61 3.77 1.01
CA PRO A 227 -30.54 4.43 2.31
C PRO A 227 -31.33 5.75 2.32
N HIS A 228 -31.96 6.07 3.44
CA HIS A 228 -32.68 7.33 3.63
C HIS A 228 -31.67 8.47 3.81
N LEU A 229 -31.66 9.44 2.92
CA LEU A 229 -30.77 10.59 3.00
C LEU A 229 -31.51 11.77 3.63
N PRO A 230 -30.85 12.54 4.53
CA PRO A 230 -31.47 13.74 5.10
C PRO A 230 -31.62 14.81 4.01
N ALA A 231 -32.75 15.52 4.02
CA ALA A 231 -33.01 16.62 3.10
C ALA A 231 -31.98 17.76 3.22
N ALA A 232 -31.44 17.95 4.42
CA ALA A 232 -30.36 18.90 4.72
C ALA A 232 -29.24 18.17 5.47
N PRO A 233 -28.26 17.56 4.77
CA PRO A 233 -27.15 16.90 5.43
C PRO A 233 -26.31 17.91 6.23
N SER A 234 -25.91 17.50 7.44
CA SER A 234 -24.87 18.21 8.18
C SER A 234 -23.61 18.14 7.35
N GLY A 235 -22.93 19.16 7.02
CA GLY A 235 -21.73 19.11 6.18
C GLY A 235 -20.66 18.09 6.63
N THR A 236 -20.85 17.37 7.73
CA THR A 236 -19.97 16.31 8.27
C THR A 236 -20.44 14.88 7.92
N LEU A 237 -21.58 14.71 7.25
CA LEU A 237 -22.13 13.39 6.94
C LEU A 237 -21.30 12.71 5.85
N VAL A 238 -20.75 11.54 6.17
CA VAL A 238 -20.01 10.68 5.26
C VAL A 238 -20.92 9.57 4.74
N VAL A 239 -20.87 9.35 3.44
CA VAL A 239 -21.61 8.28 2.75
C VAL A 239 -20.70 7.49 1.85
N SER A 240 -21.04 6.22 1.63
CA SER A 240 -20.50 5.41 0.54
C SER A 240 -21.40 5.51 -0.69
N ALA A 241 -20.81 5.45 -1.87
CA ALA A 241 -21.53 5.60 -3.13
C ALA A 241 -20.86 4.82 -4.26
N SER A 242 -21.63 4.53 -5.28
CA SER A 242 -21.20 3.93 -6.55
C SER A 242 -21.41 4.95 -7.68
N LEU A 243 -20.43 5.11 -8.54
CA LEU A 243 -20.53 5.90 -9.76
C LEU A 243 -21.39 5.14 -10.77
N GLU A 244 -22.47 5.78 -11.23
CA GLU A 244 -23.43 5.14 -12.13
C GLU A 244 -23.16 5.50 -13.60
N ALA A 245 -23.26 6.76 -13.95
CA ALA A 245 -23.13 7.23 -15.32
C ALA A 245 -22.34 8.55 -15.39
N TRP A 246 -21.58 8.71 -16.45
CA TRP A 246 -20.96 9.98 -16.82
C TRP A 246 -21.09 10.20 -18.31
N ARG A 247 -22.11 10.93 -18.70
CA ARG A 247 -22.40 11.23 -20.12
C ARG A 247 -21.44 12.30 -20.62
N PRO A 248 -21.22 12.40 -21.94
CA PRO A 248 -20.31 13.41 -22.50
C PRO A 248 -20.74 14.84 -22.19
N GLU A 249 -22.03 15.10 -22.10
CA GLU A 249 -22.65 16.40 -21.81
C GLU A 249 -22.62 16.76 -20.30
N ASP A 250 -22.45 15.77 -19.42
CA ASP A 250 -22.52 15.97 -17.98
C ASP A 250 -21.20 16.55 -17.44
N ARG A 251 -21.31 17.67 -16.71
CA ARG A 251 -20.18 18.27 -16.00
C ARG A 251 -19.70 17.39 -14.82
N LEU A 252 -20.63 16.75 -14.14
CA LEU A 252 -20.39 15.84 -13.02
C LEU A 252 -21.02 14.49 -13.33
N PRO A 253 -20.34 13.39 -12.98
CA PRO A 253 -20.97 12.07 -13.06
C PRO A 253 -22.11 11.92 -12.07
N ASP A 254 -23.01 11.00 -12.37
CA ASP A 254 -24.05 10.56 -11.46
C ASP A 254 -23.51 9.49 -10.49
N ALA A 255 -23.86 9.59 -9.22
CA ALA A 255 -23.56 8.58 -8.21
C ALA A 255 -24.79 8.20 -7.41
N ARG A 256 -24.84 6.94 -7.01
CA ARG A 256 -25.86 6.39 -6.12
C ARG A 256 -25.25 6.14 -4.76
N VAL A 257 -25.86 6.67 -3.71
CA VAL A 257 -25.45 6.37 -2.35
C VAL A 257 -25.82 4.92 -2.03
N THR A 258 -24.83 4.15 -1.58
CA THR A 258 -24.95 2.73 -1.20
C THR A 258 -25.09 2.56 0.32
N GLY A 259 -24.56 3.50 1.11
CA GLY A 259 -24.63 3.44 2.57
C GLY A 259 -24.37 4.79 3.23
N VAL A 260 -24.88 4.96 4.44
CA VAL A 260 -24.60 6.10 5.32
C VAL A 260 -23.62 5.64 6.39
N LEU A 261 -22.41 6.22 6.42
CA LEU A 261 -21.35 5.83 7.36
C LEU A 261 -21.45 6.58 8.70
N GLY A 262 -21.95 7.82 8.67
CA GLY A 262 -22.15 8.63 9.87
C GLY A 262 -21.41 9.96 9.86
N ASP A 263 -21.19 10.54 11.05
CA ASP A 263 -20.49 11.81 11.22
C ASP A 263 -18.97 11.62 11.15
N ALA A 264 -18.30 12.30 10.24
CA ALA A 264 -16.85 12.23 10.04
C ALA A 264 -16.02 12.63 11.27
N ARG A 265 -16.58 13.35 12.21
CA ARG A 265 -15.90 13.73 13.48
C ARG A 265 -15.71 12.55 14.43
N GLN A 266 -16.33 11.41 14.14
CA GLN A 266 -16.18 10.18 14.91
C GLN A 266 -15.05 9.32 14.29
N MET A 267 -14.08 8.91 15.11
CA MET A 267 -12.97 8.07 14.69
C MET A 267 -13.43 6.77 14.01
N GLY A 268 -14.44 6.09 14.57
CA GLY A 268 -14.99 4.86 14.00
C GLY A 268 -15.66 5.05 12.63
N VAL A 269 -16.19 6.25 12.33
CA VAL A 269 -16.70 6.59 10.99
C VAL A 269 -15.55 6.74 10.00
N GLN A 270 -14.45 7.38 10.42
CA GLN A 270 -13.24 7.51 9.58
C GLN A 270 -12.60 6.14 9.33
N ALA A 271 -12.55 5.25 10.32
CA ALA A 271 -12.07 3.88 10.14
C ALA A 271 -12.91 3.10 9.13
N ARG A 272 -14.25 3.14 9.25
CA ARG A 272 -15.15 2.53 8.25
C ARG A 272 -14.99 3.15 6.86
N ALA A 273 -14.76 4.45 6.77
CA ALA A 273 -14.52 5.13 5.51
C ALA A 273 -13.27 4.59 4.80
N ILE A 274 -12.19 4.30 5.54
CA ILE A 274 -10.96 3.68 5.00
C ILE A 274 -11.28 2.31 4.39
N LEU A 275 -12.02 1.46 5.11
CA LEU A 275 -12.40 0.13 4.63
C LEU A 275 -13.26 0.20 3.36
N HIS A 276 -14.22 1.12 3.31
CA HIS A 276 -15.05 1.32 2.12
C HIS A 276 -14.24 1.83 0.93
N GLN A 277 -13.31 2.77 1.12
CA GLN A 277 -12.47 3.31 0.05
C GLN A 277 -11.58 2.25 -0.61
N GLU A 278 -11.13 1.26 0.17
CA GLU A 278 -10.32 0.16 -0.32
C GLU A 278 -11.17 -1.06 -0.77
N GLY A 279 -12.51 -0.95 -0.75
CA GLY A 279 -13.41 -2.03 -1.17
C GLY A 279 -13.54 -3.18 -0.16
N LEU A 280 -12.87 -3.07 0.99
CA LEU A 280 -12.80 -4.13 2.00
C LEU A 280 -14.14 -4.36 2.72
N SER A 281 -14.98 -3.35 2.86
CA SER A 281 -16.31 -3.53 3.44
C SER A 281 -17.20 -4.50 2.64
N ALA A 282 -16.97 -4.61 1.33
CA ALA A 282 -17.69 -5.57 0.49
C ALA A 282 -17.07 -6.98 0.54
N THR A 283 -15.75 -7.07 0.58
CA THR A 283 -15.03 -8.36 0.60
C THR A 283 -14.88 -8.96 2.00
N HIS A 284 -14.93 -8.13 3.06
CA HIS A 284 -14.79 -8.57 4.46
C HIS A 284 -15.98 -8.09 5.30
N PRO A 285 -17.22 -8.53 5.02
CA PRO A 285 -18.32 -8.26 5.93
C PRO A 285 -18.03 -8.91 7.29
N PRO A 286 -18.56 -8.34 8.39
CA PRO A 286 -18.32 -8.86 9.75
C PRO A 286 -18.72 -10.33 9.91
N ASP A 287 -19.83 -10.71 9.30
CA ASP A 287 -20.36 -12.06 9.38
C ASP A 287 -19.93 -12.89 8.18
N PHE A 288 -19.80 -14.19 8.39
CA PHE A 288 -19.58 -15.17 7.32
C PHE A 288 -20.92 -15.73 6.85
N PRO A 289 -21.06 -16.05 5.55
CA PRO A 289 -22.26 -16.70 5.02
C PRO A 289 -22.58 -18.04 5.72
N ALA A 290 -23.86 -18.32 5.91
CA ALA A 290 -24.29 -19.49 6.63
C ALA A 290 -23.85 -20.81 5.96
N ASP A 291 -23.82 -20.85 4.64
CA ASP A 291 -23.33 -21.98 3.85
C ASP A 291 -21.82 -22.20 4.00
N ALA A 292 -21.04 -21.13 4.14
CA ALA A 292 -19.62 -21.23 4.46
C ALA A 292 -19.40 -21.76 5.88
N LEU A 293 -20.20 -21.28 6.85
CA LEU A 293 -20.12 -21.79 8.23
C LEU A 293 -20.57 -23.25 8.34
N ALA A 294 -21.51 -23.69 7.53
CA ALA A 294 -21.96 -25.10 7.48
C ALA A 294 -20.87 -26.08 6.98
N CYS A 295 -19.82 -25.58 6.32
CA CYS A 295 -18.66 -26.40 5.95
C CYS A 295 -17.75 -26.77 7.13
N LEU A 296 -17.91 -26.11 8.28
CA LEU A 296 -17.08 -26.36 9.46
C LEU A 296 -17.54 -27.65 10.21
N PRO A 297 -16.62 -28.37 10.88
CA PRO A 297 -16.99 -29.45 11.78
C PRO A 297 -18.02 -29.00 12.83
N PRO A 298 -18.85 -29.90 13.37
CA PRO A 298 -19.81 -29.57 14.44
C PRO A 298 -19.17 -28.80 15.60
N SER A 299 -19.95 -27.99 16.31
CA SER A 299 -19.45 -27.21 17.46
C SER A 299 -19.02 -28.15 18.60
N GLY A 300 -17.89 -27.81 19.26
CA GLY A 300 -17.32 -28.56 20.38
C GLY A 300 -15.82 -28.72 20.25
N LEU A 301 -15.22 -29.47 21.16
CA LEU A 301 -13.83 -29.92 21.05
C LEU A 301 -13.69 -30.80 19.81
N TRP A 302 -12.76 -30.43 18.95
CA TRP A 302 -12.47 -31.17 17.74
C TRP A 302 -11.11 -31.87 17.90
N GLU A 303 -11.10 -33.18 17.67
CA GLU A 303 -9.89 -33.98 17.58
C GLU A 303 -9.81 -34.65 16.21
N PRO A 304 -8.61 -34.82 15.65
CA PRO A 304 -8.43 -35.50 14.38
C PRO A 304 -8.93 -36.94 14.48
N SER A 305 -9.85 -37.35 13.60
CA SER A 305 -10.31 -38.71 13.46
C SER A 305 -9.23 -39.61 12.81
N GLU A 306 -9.41 -40.91 12.85
CA GLU A 306 -8.53 -41.87 12.14
C GLU A 306 -8.47 -41.56 10.65
N ALA A 307 -9.57 -41.09 10.05
CA ALA A 307 -9.62 -40.69 8.65
C ALA A 307 -8.78 -39.44 8.39
N ASP A 308 -8.81 -38.46 9.30
CA ASP A 308 -7.98 -37.26 9.23
C ASP A 308 -6.49 -37.58 9.37
N LEU A 309 -6.15 -38.58 10.13
CA LEU A 309 -4.77 -39.03 10.37
C LEU A 309 -4.23 -39.93 9.25
N ALA A 310 -5.11 -40.53 8.43
CA ALA A 310 -4.69 -41.42 7.38
C ALA A 310 -3.72 -40.75 6.38
N GLY A 311 -2.58 -41.40 6.17
CA GLY A 311 -1.53 -40.89 5.27
C GLY A 311 -0.71 -39.70 5.79
N ARG A 312 -0.90 -39.27 7.05
CA ARG A 312 -0.09 -38.24 7.70
C ARG A 312 1.06 -38.86 8.51
N ARG A 313 2.16 -38.20 8.52
CA ARG A 313 3.28 -38.54 9.41
C ARG A 313 2.96 -38.06 10.84
N ASP A 314 3.07 -38.99 11.80
CA ASP A 314 2.90 -38.65 13.21
C ASP A 314 4.17 -37.99 13.77
N LEU A 315 4.09 -36.71 14.07
CA LEU A 315 5.13 -35.90 14.69
C LEU A 315 4.73 -35.42 16.09
N ARG A 316 3.66 -35.96 16.68
CA ARG A 316 3.21 -35.59 18.03
C ARG A 316 4.25 -35.89 19.13
N PRO A 317 5.13 -36.89 18.98
CA PRO A 317 6.22 -37.09 19.96
C PRO A 317 7.37 -36.07 19.86
N TRP A 318 7.39 -35.23 18.79
CA TRP A 318 8.48 -34.28 18.59
C TRP A 318 8.29 -33.06 19.49
N ARG A 319 9.41 -32.41 19.86
CA ARG A 319 9.39 -31.14 20.56
C ARG A 319 9.11 -30.02 19.55
N VAL A 320 7.83 -29.63 19.47
CA VAL A 320 7.32 -28.61 18.56
C VAL A 320 6.84 -27.43 19.40
N PHE A 321 7.18 -26.22 19.01
CA PHE A 321 6.73 -24.99 19.69
C PHE A 321 6.59 -23.84 18.70
N SER A 322 5.73 -22.85 19.00
CA SER A 322 5.59 -21.64 18.21
C SER A 322 6.27 -20.44 18.88
N ILE A 323 6.65 -19.42 18.10
CA ILE A 323 7.22 -18.14 18.56
C ILE A 323 6.47 -17.01 17.88
N ASP A 324 5.59 -16.32 18.61
CA ASP A 324 4.60 -15.40 18.09
C ASP A 324 4.54 -14.07 18.85
N PRO A 325 3.79 -13.06 18.35
CA PRO A 325 3.40 -11.92 19.18
C PRO A 325 2.53 -12.37 20.36
N PRO A 326 2.58 -11.67 21.52
CA PRO A 326 1.82 -12.08 22.72
C PRO A 326 0.29 -12.05 22.55
N THR A 327 -0.20 -11.38 21.51
CA THR A 327 -1.65 -11.29 21.21
C THR A 327 -2.12 -12.26 20.12
N ALA A 328 -1.22 -13.06 19.54
CA ALA A 328 -1.54 -14.01 18.49
C ALA A 328 -2.41 -15.15 19.03
N ARG A 329 -3.46 -15.47 18.26
CA ARG A 329 -4.37 -16.61 18.50
C ARG A 329 -4.45 -17.55 17.32
N ASP A 330 -4.10 -17.04 16.15
CA ASP A 330 -4.09 -17.71 14.84
C ASP A 330 -2.65 -18.15 14.51
N LEU A 331 -2.19 -19.21 15.19
CA LEU A 331 -0.82 -19.72 15.07
C LEU A 331 -0.68 -20.51 13.77
N ASP A 332 -0.15 -19.84 12.74
CA ASP A 332 0.07 -20.44 11.40
C ASP A 332 1.26 -21.43 11.40
N ASP A 333 2.31 -21.16 12.17
CA ASP A 333 3.60 -21.85 12.09
C ASP A 333 4.18 -22.24 13.44
N ALA A 334 4.89 -23.37 13.45
CA ALA A 334 5.66 -23.85 14.59
C ALA A 334 6.98 -24.46 14.10
N LEU A 335 7.95 -24.50 15.00
CA LEU A 335 9.28 -25.04 14.75
C LEU A 335 9.55 -26.29 15.60
N SER A 336 10.39 -27.19 15.10
CA SER A 336 10.95 -28.31 15.88
C SER A 336 12.45 -28.42 15.65
N PHE A 337 13.13 -28.93 16.66
CA PHE A 337 14.57 -29.17 16.61
C PHE A 337 14.92 -30.50 17.26
N GLU A 338 15.86 -31.20 16.67
CA GLU A 338 16.44 -32.43 17.22
C GLU A 338 17.90 -32.56 16.80
N ARG A 339 18.77 -32.92 17.73
CA ARG A 339 20.17 -33.24 17.44
C ARG A 339 20.29 -34.73 17.15
N LEU A 340 20.50 -35.10 15.87
CA LEU A 340 20.59 -36.50 15.45
C LEU A 340 21.92 -37.15 15.81
N ALA A 341 23.00 -36.37 15.64
CA ALA A 341 24.36 -36.76 15.94
C ALA A 341 25.23 -35.51 16.08
N PRO A 342 26.47 -35.59 16.57
CA PRO A 342 27.38 -34.47 16.49
C PRO A 342 27.51 -33.94 15.05
N GLY A 343 27.26 -32.64 14.88
CA GLY A 343 27.28 -31.97 13.58
C GLY A 343 26.07 -32.22 12.65
N ARG A 344 25.06 -33.00 13.07
CA ARG A 344 23.82 -33.28 12.31
C ARG A 344 22.60 -32.87 13.11
N LEU A 345 21.84 -31.96 12.56
CA LEU A 345 20.62 -31.42 13.15
C LEU A 345 19.41 -31.79 12.29
N ARG A 346 18.26 -32.03 12.92
CA ARG A 346 16.96 -32.07 12.27
C ARG A 346 16.18 -30.84 12.67
N VAL A 347 15.71 -30.09 11.68
CA VAL A 347 14.88 -28.89 11.87
C VAL A 347 13.57 -29.07 11.11
N GLY A 348 12.45 -28.81 11.76
CA GLY A 348 11.13 -28.86 11.16
C GLY A 348 10.44 -27.51 11.19
N VAL A 349 9.75 -27.21 10.11
CA VAL A 349 8.75 -26.13 9.99
C VAL A 349 7.40 -26.80 9.80
N HIS A 350 6.44 -26.49 10.66
CA HIS A 350 5.12 -27.08 10.69
C HIS A 350 4.10 -25.98 10.49
N ILE A 351 3.29 -26.07 9.42
CA ILE A 351 2.31 -25.06 9.04
C ILE A 351 0.91 -25.64 9.21
N ALA A 352 -0.01 -24.89 9.76
CA ALA A 352 -1.41 -25.28 9.92
C ALA A 352 -1.99 -25.77 8.59
N ASP A 353 -2.53 -27.01 8.53
CA ASP A 353 -3.10 -27.58 7.28
C ASP A 353 -4.52 -27.06 7.06
N VAL A 354 -4.64 -25.77 6.75
CA VAL A 354 -5.92 -25.13 6.43
C VAL A 354 -6.58 -25.76 5.22
N SER A 355 -5.79 -26.30 4.27
CA SER A 355 -6.29 -26.92 3.05
C SER A 355 -7.09 -28.21 3.30
N HIS A 356 -6.98 -28.79 4.49
CA HIS A 356 -7.80 -29.91 4.93
C HIS A 356 -9.25 -29.47 5.19
N PHE A 357 -9.45 -28.35 5.87
CA PHE A 357 -10.77 -27.83 6.23
C PHE A 357 -11.41 -27.00 5.10
N VAL A 358 -10.61 -26.29 4.33
CA VAL A 358 -11.06 -25.48 3.20
C VAL A 358 -10.96 -26.32 1.93
N GLY A 359 -11.97 -27.17 1.69
CA GLY A 359 -12.04 -28.03 0.50
C GLY A 359 -12.28 -27.22 -0.77
N GLU A 360 -11.61 -27.56 -1.88
CA GLU A 360 -11.76 -26.87 -3.17
C GLU A 360 -13.20 -26.91 -3.67
N GLY A 361 -13.74 -25.75 -4.08
CA GLY A 361 -15.09 -25.60 -4.62
C GLY A 361 -16.21 -25.56 -3.56
N THR A 362 -15.91 -25.60 -2.27
CA THR A 362 -16.90 -25.43 -1.20
C THR A 362 -17.30 -23.97 -1.02
N ALA A 363 -18.42 -23.70 -0.34
CA ALA A 363 -18.82 -22.34 0.02
C ALA A 363 -17.76 -21.62 0.89
N LEU A 364 -17.09 -22.36 1.77
CA LEU A 364 -15.98 -21.86 2.58
C LEU A 364 -14.77 -21.47 1.71
N ASP A 365 -14.45 -22.26 0.69
CA ASP A 365 -13.39 -21.97 -0.26
C ASP A 365 -13.70 -20.72 -1.10
N ALA A 366 -14.94 -20.58 -1.56
CA ALA A 366 -15.39 -19.39 -2.28
C ALA A 366 -15.28 -18.13 -1.42
N GLU A 367 -15.66 -18.20 -0.13
CA GLU A 367 -15.56 -17.08 0.80
C GLU A 367 -14.09 -16.75 1.13
N ALA A 368 -13.24 -17.75 1.37
CA ALA A 368 -11.81 -17.59 1.59
C ALA A 368 -11.13 -16.95 0.37
N SER A 369 -11.45 -17.40 -0.84
CA SER A 369 -10.97 -16.83 -2.10
C SER A 369 -11.41 -15.37 -2.27
N ARG A 370 -12.67 -15.04 -1.94
CA ARG A 370 -13.25 -13.70 -2.02
C ARG A 370 -12.56 -12.73 -1.06
N ARG A 371 -12.33 -13.12 0.19
CA ARG A 371 -11.57 -12.33 1.17
C ARG A 371 -10.07 -12.27 0.83
N SER A 372 -9.52 -13.39 0.42
CA SER A 372 -8.15 -13.63 -0.05
C SER A 372 -7.03 -13.35 0.96
N THR A 373 -7.21 -12.46 1.90
CA THR A 373 -6.25 -12.17 2.99
C THR A 373 -6.96 -11.62 4.21
N SER A 374 -6.42 -11.86 5.41
CA SER A 374 -6.85 -11.13 6.62
C SER A 374 -6.36 -9.69 6.58
N VAL A 375 -7.13 -8.78 7.16
CA VAL A 375 -6.82 -7.34 7.25
C VAL A 375 -6.56 -6.98 8.71
N TYR A 376 -5.37 -6.45 8.99
CA TYR A 376 -4.93 -6.08 10.33
C TYR A 376 -4.99 -4.56 10.49
N LEU A 377 -5.93 -4.10 11.31
CA LEU A 377 -6.08 -2.69 11.67
C LEU A 377 -5.56 -2.48 13.10
N VAL A 378 -5.45 -1.24 13.52
CA VAL A 378 -5.18 -0.94 14.93
C VAL A 378 -6.40 -1.33 15.77
N GLY A 379 -6.22 -2.28 16.68
CA GLY A 379 -7.28 -2.75 17.58
C GLY A 379 -8.29 -3.74 16.98
N GLU A 380 -8.22 -4.04 15.66
CA GLU A 380 -9.18 -4.92 14.99
C GLU A 380 -8.53 -5.78 13.92
N VAL A 381 -9.00 -7.01 13.80
CA VAL A 381 -8.63 -7.93 12.70
C VAL A 381 -9.90 -8.37 11.97
N LEU A 382 -9.91 -8.17 10.64
CA LEU A 382 -10.92 -8.73 9.74
C LEU A 382 -10.36 -10.03 9.16
N PRO A 383 -10.78 -11.20 9.65
CA PRO A 383 -10.15 -12.45 9.28
C PRO A 383 -10.59 -12.94 7.90
N MET A 384 -9.69 -13.65 7.21
CA MET A 384 -9.98 -14.34 5.94
C MET A 384 -10.93 -15.53 6.14
N LEU A 385 -10.81 -16.22 7.24
CA LEU A 385 -11.56 -17.43 7.57
C LEU A 385 -12.37 -17.22 8.87
N PRO A 386 -13.44 -17.99 9.12
CA PRO A 386 -14.17 -17.91 10.38
C PRO A 386 -13.25 -18.08 11.60
N ARG A 387 -13.48 -17.29 12.67
CA ARG A 387 -12.62 -17.27 13.87
C ARG A 387 -12.45 -18.67 14.47
N ARG A 388 -13.50 -19.49 14.45
CA ARG A 388 -13.40 -20.87 14.92
C ARG A 388 -12.35 -21.68 14.16
N LEU A 389 -12.25 -21.47 12.84
CA LEU A 389 -11.23 -22.11 12.03
C LEU A 389 -9.84 -21.54 12.31
N CYS A 390 -9.72 -20.20 12.36
CA CYS A 390 -8.44 -19.53 12.60
C CYS A 390 -7.87 -19.81 13.99
N GLU A 391 -8.71 -19.73 15.03
CA GLU A 391 -8.24 -19.66 16.41
C GLU A 391 -8.30 -21.03 17.14
N GLN A 392 -9.07 -22.02 16.61
CA GLN A 392 -9.28 -23.29 17.27
C GLN A 392 -8.89 -24.51 16.40
N LEU A 393 -9.48 -24.66 15.21
CA LEU A 393 -9.32 -25.86 14.41
C LEU A 393 -7.94 -25.94 13.72
N CYS A 394 -7.46 -24.82 13.17
CA CYS A 394 -6.18 -24.77 12.45
C CYS A 394 -5.03 -24.26 13.32
N SER A 395 -5.28 -23.34 14.23
CA SER A 395 -4.24 -22.77 15.09
C SER A 395 -3.45 -23.87 15.82
N LEU A 396 -2.12 -23.82 15.73
CA LEU A 396 -1.20 -24.79 16.30
C LEU A 396 -1.07 -24.62 17.82
N GLN A 397 -2.20 -24.61 18.53
CA GLN A 397 -2.31 -24.40 19.96
C GLN A 397 -1.52 -25.44 20.78
N PRO A 398 -0.91 -25.03 21.91
CA PRO A 398 -0.19 -25.97 22.78
C PRO A 398 -1.08 -27.06 23.39
N GLY A 399 -0.53 -28.28 23.55
CA GLY A 399 -1.19 -29.39 24.18
C GLY A 399 -2.19 -30.16 23.32
N GLU A 400 -2.62 -29.58 22.19
CA GLU A 400 -3.66 -30.14 21.33
C GLU A 400 -3.08 -30.78 20.08
N PRO A 401 -3.56 -31.97 19.64
CA PRO A 401 -3.23 -32.51 18.32
C PRO A 401 -3.75 -31.59 17.21
N ARG A 402 -2.86 -31.22 16.27
CA ARG A 402 -3.24 -30.35 15.13
C ARG A 402 -2.72 -30.90 13.83
N LEU A 403 -3.55 -30.78 12.80
CA LEU A 403 -3.14 -31.14 11.44
C LEU A 403 -2.20 -30.09 10.89
N ALA A 404 -1.08 -30.54 10.39
CA ALA A 404 -0.07 -29.67 9.84
C ALA A 404 0.40 -30.13 8.46
N PHE A 405 1.00 -29.22 7.73
CA PHE A 405 1.83 -29.47 6.56
C PHE A 405 3.27 -29.13 6.94
N SER A 406 4.15 -30.14 6.96
CA SER A 406 5.49 -29.97 7.49
C SER A 406 6.55 -30.08 6.42
N VAL A 407 7.62 -29.29 6.61
CA VAL A 407 8.87 -29.40 5.88
C VAL A 407 9.98 -29.64 6.91
N VAL A 408 10.70 -30.74 6.75
CA VAL A 408 11.72 -31.20 7.69
C VAL A 408 13.04 -31.36 6.94
N TRP A 409 14.10 -30.80 7.51
CA TRP A 409 15.45 -30.91 6.94
C TRP A 409 16.41 -31.55 7.90
N GLU A 410 17.35 -32.33 7.34
CA GLU A 410 18.60 -32.63 8.01
C GLU A 410 19.65 -31.61 7.57
N VAL A 411 20.22 -30.92 8.56
CA VAL A 411 21.10 -29.75 8.36
C VAL A 411 22.46 -30.06 8.95
N ASP A 412 23.51 -29.69 8.25
CA ASP A 412 24.86 -29.66 8.79
C ASP A 412 25.00 -28.50 9.77
N GLU A 413 25.36 -28.79 11.01
CA GLU A 413 25.47 -27.79 12.08
C GLU A 413 26.55 -26.74 11.79
N ALA A 414 27.66 -27.13 11.17
CA ALA A 414 28.78 -26.23 10.92
C ALA A 414 28.52 -25.27 9.80
N THR A 415 27.92 -25.75 8.68
CA THR A 415 27.73 -24.98 7.46
C THR A 415 26.30 -24.44 7.28
N GLY A 416 25.29 -25.09 7.88
CA GLY A 416 23.88 -24.81 7.63
C GLY A 416 23.40 -25.42 6.30
N ASP A 417 24.15 -26.35 5.69
CA ASP A 417 23.74 -27.01 4.44
C ASP A 417 22.68 -28.07 4.68
N ILE A 418 21.69 -28.13 3.79
CA ILE A 418 20.63 -29.14 3.79
C ILE A 418 21.19 -30.42 3.18
N ARG A 419 21.19 -31.53 3.96
CA ARG A 419 21.65 -32.86 3.53
C ARG A 419 20.51 -33.74 3.02
N ASP A 420 19.35 -33.64 3.67
CA ASP A 420 18.13 -34.36 3.27
C ASP A 420 16.91 -33.53 3.64
N GLU A 421 15.78 -33.80 2.95
CA GLU A 421 14.51 -33.13 3.21
C GLU A 421 13.32 -34.07 3.05
N TRP A 422 12.31 -33.81 3.85
CA TRP A 422 10.99 -34.42 3.76
C TRP A 422 9.90 -33.36 3.80
N MET A 423 8.87 -33.49 2.96
CA MET A 423 7.70 -32.61 2.94
C MET A 423 6.44 -33.45 2.93
N GLY A 424 5.45 -33.08 3.72
CA GLY A 424 4.18 -33.79 3.70
C GLY A 424 3.20 -33.35 4.76
N ARG A 425 2.01 -33.91 4.66
CA ARG A 425 0.99 -33.77 5.69
C ARG A 425 1.41 -34.54 6.94
N SER A 426 1.19 -33.91 8.08
CA SER A 426 1.57 -34.44 9.39
C SER A 426 0.49 -34.16 10.44
N VAL A 427 0.64 -34.77 11.60
CA VAL A 427 -0.03 -34.36 12.84
C VAL A 427 1.04 -34.01 13.86
N ILE A 428 0.87 -32.88 14.51
CA ILE A 428 1.79 -32.37 15.56
C ILE A 428 1.04 -32.15 16.87
N ARG A 429 1.78 -32.00 17.96
CA ARG A 429 1.27 -31.54 19.25
C ARG A 429 2.28 -30.52 19.77
N SER A 430 1.94 -29.24 19.73
CA SER A 430 2.85 -28.20 20.22
C SER A 430 3.05 -28.31 21.73
N CYS A 431 4.29 -28.23 22.20
CA CYS A 431 4.61 -28.22 23.61
C CYS A 431 4.52 -26.84 24.27
N GLY A 432 4.45 -25.74 23.49
CA GLY A 432 4.36 -24.40 24.02
C GLY A 432 4.17 -23.32 22.99
N GLN A 433 3.48 -22.25 23.36
CA GLN A 433 3.44 -20.98 22.63
C GLN A 433 4.37 -20.00 23.32
N LEU A 434 5.44 -19.62 22.63
CA LEU A 434 6.40 -18.65 23.12
C LEU A 434 6.16 -17.27 22.46
N HIS A 435 6.63 -16.23 23.12
CA HIS A 435 6.65 -14.90 22.55
C HIS A 435 8.04 -14.54 22.07
N TYR A 436 8.13 -13.64 21.08
CA TYR A 436 9.42 -13.13 20.60
C TYR A 436 10.32 -12.62 21.74
N ALA A 437 9.74 -12.05 22.80
CA ALA A 437 10.49 -11.62 23.97
C ALA A 437 11.12 -12.80 24.75
N HIS A 438 10.41 -13.94 24.84
CA HIS A 438 10.92 -15.14 25.52
C HIS A 438 12.11 -15.73 24.75
N ALA A 439 11.94 -15.87 23.42
CA ALA A 439 13.02 -16.35 22.56
C ALA A 439 14.24 -15.41 22.55
N GLN A 440 14.00 -14.08 22.52
CA GLN A 440 15.07 -13.08 22.58
C GLN A 440 15.87 -13.17 23.88
N HIS A 441 15.19 -13.35 25.01
CA HIS A 441 15.87 -13.54 26.29
C HIS A 441 16.86 -14.71 26.24
N VAL A 442 16.45 -15.84 25.66
CA VAL A 442 17.33 -17.01 25.51
C VAL A 442 18.51 -16.74 24.58
N ILE A 443 18.29 -16.03 23.50
CA ILE A 443 19.32 -15.64 22.50
C ILE A 443 20.37 -14.73 23.14
N GLU A 444 19.97 -13.81 23.99
CA GLU A 444 20.85 -12.84 24.68
C GLU A 444 21.62 -13.44 25.88
N LEU A 445 21.32 -14.66 26.30
CA LEU A 445 22.08 -15.30 27.41
C LEU A 445 23.54 -15.50 27.00
N PRO A 446 24.50 -15.14 27.89
CA PRO A 446 25.91 -15.30 27.58
C PRO A 446 26.31 -16.74 27.24
N PRO A 447 27.31 -16.92 26.37
CA PRO A 447 27.86 -18.24 26.08
C PRO A 447 28.30 -18.95 27.38
N GLY A 448 27.97 -20.24 27.51
CA GLY A 448 28.30 -21.04 28.68
C GLY A 448 27.29 -20.98 29.84
N ARG A 449 26.37 -20.03 29.83
CA ARG A 449 25.24 -20.03 30.77
C ARG A 449 24.18 -21.05 30.29
N ALA A 450 23.63 -21.83 31.26
CA ALA A 450 22.54 -22.74 30.97
C ALA A 450 21.37 -21.99 30.32
N ALA A 451 20.87 -22.53 29.21
CA ALA A 451 19.69 -21.98 28.56
C ALA A 451 18.46 -22.30 29.42
N GLU A 452 17.63 -21.29 29.68
CA GLU A 452 16.39 -21.45 30.40
C GLU A 452 15.39 -20.42 29.89
N LEU A 453 14.11 -20.81 29.74
CA LEU A 453 13.06 -19.89 29.41
C LEU A 453 12.76 -18.92 30.56
N PRO A 454 12.46 -17.65 30.30
CA PRO A 454 12.14 -16.67 31.36
C PRO A 454 10.80 -17.01 32.04
N GLU A 455 10.57 -16.42 33.20
CA GLU A 455 9.27 -16.49 33.88
C GLU A 455 8.16 -16.04 32.93
N GLY A 456 6.97 -16.69 33.00
CA GLY A 456 5.84 -16.42 32.12
C GLY A 456 5.89 -17.13 30.75
N ALA A 457 6.98 -17.79 30.39
CA ALA A 457 7.04 -18.69 29.25
C ALA A 457 6.64 -20.11 29.71
N GLU A 458 5.34 -20.40 29.61
CA GLU A 458 4.81 -21.69 30.07
C GLU A 458 4.73 -22.69 28.92
N LEU A 459 4.98 -23.95 29.22
CA LEU A 459 4.73 -25.08 28.35
C LEU A 459 3.33 -25.66 28.62
N ALA A 460 2.81 -26.44 27.67
CA ALA A 460 1.56 -27.16 27.88
C ALA A 460 1.65 -28.04 29.15
N PRO A 461 0.59 -28.13 29.98
CA PRO A 461 0.64 -28.81 31.26
C PRO A 461 1.11 -30.27 31.16
N ASP A 462 0.73 -30.97 30.09
CA ASP A 462 1.08 -32.38 29.84
C ASP A 462 2.32 -32.55 28.97
N SER A 463 3.10 -31.49 28.76
CA SER A 463 4.30 -31.55 27.94
C SER A 463 5.36 -32.45 28.59
N PRO A 464 5.90 -33.47 27.88
CA PRO A 464 6.99 -34.28 28.37
C PRO A 464 8.34 -33.54 28.33
N HIS A 465 8.38 -32.33 27.77
CA HIS A 465 9.60 -31.56 27.53
C HIS A 465 9.81 -30.51 28.60
N SER A 466 11.08 -30.29 28.98
CA SER A 466 11.43 -29.27 29.97
C SER A 466 11.59 -27.87 29.31
N ARG A 467 11.44 -26.84 30.13
CA ARG A 467 11.71 -25.43 29.72
C ARG A 467 13.17 -25.25 29.26
N ARG A 468 14.08 -25.98 29.82
CA ARG A 468 15.49 -25.99 29.46
C ARG A 468 15.72 -26.58 28.08
N ASP A 469 15.06 -27.70 27.75
CA ASP A 469 15.21 -28.36 26.45
C ASP A 469 14.73 -27.41 25.32
N VAL A 470 13.57 -26.72 25.51
CA VAL A 470 13.06 -25.74 24.55
C VAL A 470 13.99 -24.53 24.41
N ALA A 471 14.61 -24.09 25.52
CA ALA A 471 15.57 -22.99 25.48
C ALA A 471 16.85 -23.38 24.72
N GLU A 472 17.33 -24.62 24.90
CA GLU A 472 18.47 -25.15 24.15
C GLU A 472 18.18 -25.27 22.67
N ASP A 473 16.93 -25.66 22.29
CA ASP A 473 16.47 -25.70 20.89
C ASP A 473 16.47 -24.30 20.27
N ILE A 474 15.93 -23.29 20.97
CA ILE A 474 15.92 -21.90 20.48
C ILE A 474 17.33 -21.43 20.17
N ARG A 475 18.29 -21.70 21.05
CA ARG A 475 19.71 -21.34 20.87
C ARG A 475 20.32 -22.02 19.65
N ALA A 476 20.03 -23.31 19.46
CA ALA A 476 20.51 -24.07 18.32
C ALA A 476 19.87 -23.58 17.00
N LEU A 477 18.55 -23.39 16.99
CA LEU A 477 17.82 -22.83 15.85
C LEU A 477 18.33 -21.43 15.48
N HIS A 478 18.63 -20.58 16.47
CA HIS A 478 19.22 -19.25 16.22
C HIS A 478 20.58 -19.38 15.53
N GLY A 479 21.44 -20.31 15.96
CA GLY A 479 22.73 -20.56 15.32
C GLY A 479 22.60 -20.99 13.84
N VAL A 480 21.59 -21.81 13.50
CA VAL A 480 21.30 -22.20 12.11
C VAL A 480 20.72 -21.01 11.33
N ALA A 481 19.74 -20.32 11.89
CA ALA A 481 19.11 -19.16 11.25
C ALA A 481 20.12 -18.05 10.90
N HIS A 482 21.07 -17.79 11.82
CA HIS A 482 22.14 -16.82 11.58
C HIS A 482 22.99 -17.18 10.35
N LYS A 483 23.32 -18.47 10.15
CA LYS A 483 24.08 -18.95 8.98
C LYS A 483 23.26 -18.83 7.70
N LEU A 484 21.99 -19.24 7.74
CA LEU A 484 21.06 -19.08 6.60
C LEU A 484 20.94 -17.61 6.18
N ARG A 485 20.81 -16.72 7.15
CA ARG A 485 20.72 -15.27 6.94
C ARG A 485 22.00 -14.71 6.33
N ALA A 486 23.16 -15.05 6.90
CA ALA A 486 24.46 -14.61 6.37
C ALA A 486 24.64 -15.03 4.92
N ARG A 487 24.31 -16.29 4.57
CA ARG A 487 24.34 -16.81 3.20
C ARG A 487 23.39 -16.02 2.29
N ARG A 488 22.14 -15.79 2.70
CA ARG A 488 21.16 -15.06 1.91
C ARG A 488 21.62 -13.64 1.58
N PHE A 489 22.24 -12.94 2.53
CA PHE A 489 22.80 -11.60 2.26
C PHE A 489 24.03 -11.67 1.36
N ALA A 490 24.88 -12.68 1.52
CA ALA A 490 26.00 -12.92 0.60
C ALA A 490 25.51 -13.23 -0.83
N GLU A 491 24.37 -13.92 -0.98
CA GLU A 491 23.69 -14.16 -2.28
C GLU A 491 23.01 -12.91 -2.85
N GLY A 492 23.01 -11.78 -2.12
CA GLY A 492 22.55 -10.47 -2.60
C GLY A 492 21.14 -10.07 -2.18
N SER A 493 20.60 -10.61 -1.09
CA SER A 493 19.33 -10.15 -0.55
C SER A 493 19.39 -8.68 -0.12
N LEU A 494 18.30 -7.95 -0.36
CA LEU A 494 18.10 -6.55 0.01
C LEU A 494 17.04 -6.44 1.10
N ARG A 495 17.33 -5.67 2.14
CA ARG A 495 16.40 -5.34 3.21
C ARG A 495 16.25 -3.83 3.39
N LEU A 496 15.04 -3.34 3.25
CA LEU A 496 14.68 -1.95 3.48
C LEU A 496 13.87 -1.88 4.77
N ASN A 497 14.54 -1.57 5.87
CA ASN A 497 13.91 -1.49 7.19
C ASN A 497 13.40 -0.07 7.43
N ASN A 498 12.07 0.07 7.48
CA ASN A 498 11.45 1.27 8.03
C ASN A 498 10.84 0.93 9.40
N PRO A 499 10.98 1.80 10.41
CA PRO A 499 10.29 1.64 11.68
C PRO A 499 8.78 1.47 11.46
N LYS A 500 8.15 0.60 12.24
CA LYS A 500 6.70 0.37 12.20
C LYS A 500 6.10 0.82 13.52
N LEU A 501 5.01 1.58 13.44
CA LEU A 501 4.25 1.94 14.62
C LEU A 501 3.42 0.77 15.14
N SER A 502 3.36 0.66 16.45
CA SER A 502 2.39 -0.15 17.19
C SER A 502 1.64 0.75 18.17
N PHE A 503 0.40 0.39 18.48
CA PHE A 503 -0.44 1.18 19.38
C PHE A 503 -0.92 0.32 20.53
N ARG A 504 -0.93 0.92 21.72
CA ARG A 504 -1.72 0.43 22.84
C ARG A 504 -3.03 1.21 22.85
N CYS A 505 -4.14 0.49 22.78
CA CYS A 505 -5.48 1.06 22.77
C CYS A 505 -6.24 0.76 24.08
N ASP A 506 -7.25 1.56 24.35
CA ASP A 506 -8.23 1.26 25.39
C ASP A 506 -9.23 0.16 24.91
N PRO A 507 -10.12 -0.34 25.79
CA PRO A 507 -11.14 -1.32 25.40
C PRO A 507 -12.12 -0.84 24.31
N HIS A 508 -12.20 0.46 24.05
CA HIS A 508 -13.03 1.06 23.01
C HIS A 508 -12.28 1.30 21.69
N GLY A 509 -11.00 0.89 21.62
CA GLY A 509 -10.15 1.05 20.43
C GLY A 509 -9.52 2.43 20.27
N HIS A 510 -9.58 3.33 21.27
CA HIS A 510 -8.90 4.62 21.18
C HIS A 510 -7.40 4.46 21.51
N PRO A 511 -6.51 5.10 20.76
CA PRO A 511 -5.08 4.99 20.97
C PRO A 511 -4.66 5.74 22.25
N LEU A 512 -4.03 5.01 23.18
CA LEU A 512 -3.47 5.54 24.41
C LEU A 512 -2.00 5.93 24.27
N GLU A 513 -1.26 5.15 23.47
CA GLU A 513 0.18 5.28 23.30
C GLU A 513 0.60 4.72 21.95
N ALA A 514 1.58 5.37 21.34
CA ALA A 514 2.26 4.89 20.15
C ALA A 514 3.70 4.50 20.52
N ALA A 515 4.14 3.33 20.08
CA ALA A 515 5.49 2.85 20.24
C ALA A 515 6.02 2.34 18.90
N VAL A 516 7.33 2.30 18.74
CA VAL A 516 7.96 1.67 17.58
C VAL A 516 8.08 0.17 17.83
N TYR A 517 7.64 -0.61 16.87
CA TYR A 517 7.86 -2.05 16.90
C TYR A 517 9.34 -2.35 16.71
N VAL A 518 9.97 -2.89 17.76
CA VAL A 518 11.38 -3.29 17.74
C VAL A 518 11.48 -4.68 17.12
N GLN A 519 12.11 -4.78 15.95
CA GLN A 519 12.48 -6.07 15.37
C GLN A 519 13.67 -6.65 16.12
N ARG A 520 13.55 -7.91 16.57
CA ARG A 520 14.53 -8.64 17.38
C ARG A 520 15.15 -9.79 16.58
N GLU A 521 16.26 -10.33 17.03
CA GLU A 521 16.88 -11.53 16.44
C GLU A 521 15.94 -12.74 16.48
N ALA A 522 15.08 -12.84 17.51
CA ALA A 522 14.03 -13.84 17.57
C ALA A 522 13.04 -13.76 16.38
N ASN A 523 12.73 -12.55 15.88
CA ASN A 523 11.93 -12.41 14.67
C ASN A 523 12.70 -12.87 13.44
N GLU A 524 14.00 -12.61 13.37
CA GLU A 524 14.86 -13.03 12.28
C GLU A 524 15.04 -14.55 12.25
N LEU A 525 15.11 -15.19 13.43
CA LEU A 525 15.13 -16.64 13.55
C LEU A 525 13.93 -17.28 12.84
N VAL A 526 12.72 -16.87 13.19
CA VAL A 526 11.49 -17.41 12.57
C VAL A 526 11.44 -17.06 11.08
N GLU A 527 11.76 -15.80 10.71
CA GLU A 527 11.78 -15.33 9.31
C GLU A 527 12.65 -16.23 8.41
N GLU A 528 13.87 -16.61 8.84
CA GLU A 528 14.78 -17.39 7.99
C GLU A 528 14.24 -18.81 7.72
N PHE A 529 13.64 -19.48 8.72
CA PHE A 529 13.01 -20.79 8.48
C PHE A 529 11.75 -20.69 7.60
N MET A 530 10.94 -19.63 7.76
CA MET A 530 9.79 -19.39 6.89
C MET A 530 10.23 -19.10 5.45
N LEU A 531 11.30 -18.31 5.26
CA LEU A 531 11.88 -18.06 3.94
C LEU A 531 12.43 -19.34 3.31
N LEU A 532 13.10 -20.19 4.09
CA LEU A 532 13.61 -21.47 3.62
C LEU A 532 12.49 -22.38 3.15
N ALA A 533 11.43 -22.54 3.96
CA ALA A 533 10.27 -23.37 3.61
C ALA A 533 9.59 -22.86 2.33
N ASN A 534 9.32 -21.55 2.25
CA ASN A 534 8.71 -20.91 1.10
C ASN A 534 9.55 -21.10 -0.19
N ARG A 535 10.87 -20.94 -0.12
CA ARG A 535 11.81 -21.15 -1.24
C ARG A 535 11.80 -22.59 -1.72
N ARG A 536 11.86 -23.58 -0.80
CA ARG A 536 11.87 -25.01 -1.14
C ARG A 536 10.56 -25.46 -1.74
N VAL A 537 9.44 -25.10 -1.15
CA VAL A 537 8.10 -25.41 -1.68
C VAL A 537 7.92 -24.78 -3.07
N ALA A 538 8.37 -23.54 -3.29
CA ALA A 538 8.33 -22.89 -4.60
C ALA A 538 9.10 -23.70 -5.66
N ALA A 539 10.27 -24.23 -5.33
CA ALA A 539 11.06 -25.07 -6.23
C ALA A 539 10.29 -26.34 -6.61
N VAL A 540 9.75 -27.04 -5.61
CA VAL A 540 9.01 -28.30 -5.80
C VAL A 540 7.78 -28.10 -6.69
N ILE A 541 6.91 -27.13 -6.37
CA ILE A 541 5.68 -26.92 -7.14
C ILE A 541 5.95 -26.41 -8.56
N ALA A 542 6.99 -25.57 -8.74
CA ALA A 542 7.36 -25.05 -10.05
C ALA A 542 7.94 -26.14 -10.97
N GLU A 543 8.61 -27.16 -10.42
CA GLU A 543 9.14 -28.29 -11.17
C GLU A 543 8.06 -29.34 -11.45
N ALA A 544 7.21 -29.64 -10.47
CA ALA A 544 6.19 -30.67 -10.59
C ALA A 544 4.94 -30.19 -11.34
N CYS A 545 4.60 -28.91 -11.28
CA CYS A 545 3.43 -28.29 -11.92
C CYS A 545 3.80 -27.02 -12.70
N PRO A 546 4.63 -27.08 -13.74
CA PRO A 546 5.17 -25.88 -14.39
C PRO A 546 4.14 -24.96 -15.06
N GLY A 547 2.89 -25.45 -15.29
CA GLY A 547 1.80 -24.69 -15.89
C GLY A 547 0.77 -24.13 -14.91
N LEU A 548 0.80 -24.52 -13.62
CA LEU A 548 -0.20 -24.08 -12.62
C LEU A 548 0.40 -23.66 -11.28
N ALA A 549 1.72 -23.66 -11.14
CA ALA A 549 2.34 -23.26 -9.88
C ALA A 549 2.06 -21.78 -9.57
N VAL A 550 1.59 -21.52 -8.35
CA VAL A 550 1.42 -20.17 -7.83
C VAL A 550 2.73 -19.74 -7.19
N LEU A 551 3.41 -18.81 -7.83
CA LEU A 551 4.64 -18.22 -7.34
C LEU A 551 4.45 -16.74 -7.00
N ARG A 552 5.50 -16.17 -6.40
CA ARG A 552 5.55 -14.76 -6.03
C ARG A 552 6.84 -14.14 -6.54
N ASN A 553 6.74 -13.21 -7.49
CA ASN A 553 7.88 -12.46 -7.98
C ASN A 553 7.98 -11.07 -7.33
N HIS A 554 9.14 -10.47 -7.47
CA HIS A 554 9.38 -9.07 -7.14
C HIS A 554 10.23 -8.46 -8.24
N PRO A 555 9.66 -7.63 -9.12
CA PRO A 555 10.43 -6.99 -10.19
C PRO A 555 11.55 -6.09 -9.66
N PRO A 556 12.63 -5.87 -10.42
CA PRO A 556 13.65 -4.88 -10.08
C PRO A 556 13.03 -3.48 -9.90
N PRO A 557 13.62 -2.58 -9.10
CA PRO A 557 13.13 -1.24 -8.92
C PRO A 557 13.20 -0.41 -10.21
N ASP A 558 12.41 0.68 -10.23
CA ASP A 558 12.44 1.68 -11.30
C ASP A 558 13.83 2.33 -11.37
N ARG A 559 14.56 2.09 -12.45
CA ARG A 559 15.95 2.54 -12.63
C ARG A 559 16.10 4.06 -12.58
N ARG A 560 15.14 4.81 -13.12
CA ARG A 560 15.18 6.28 -13.10
C ARG A 560 15.11 6.79 -11.67
N LYS A 561 14.17 6.27 -10.88
CA LYS A 561 14.02 6.68 -9.49
C LYS A 561 15.17 6.23 -8.59
N THR A 562 15.78 5.07 -8.88
CA THR A 562 17.00 4.68 -8.14
C THR A 562 18.18 5.57 -8.49
N ALA A 563 18.33 6.00 -9.75
CA ALA A 563 19.35 6.96 -10.15
C ALA A 563 19.16 8.34 -9.46
N GLU A 564 17.92 8.76 -9.20
CA GLU A 564 17.65 9.97 -8.41
C GLU A 564 18.15 9.84 -6.97
N VAL A 565 17.99 8.65 -6.36
CA VAL A 565 18.52 8.36 -5.01
C VAL A 565 20.04 8.31 -5.02
N GLU A 566 20.66 7.67 -6.01
CA GLU A 566 22.13 7.64 -6.18
C GLU A 566 22.70 9.06 -6.30
N ALA A 567 22.08 9.89 -7.13
CA ALA A 567 22.49 11.29 -7.30
C ALA A 567 22.27 12.13 -6.03
N LEU A 568 21.24 11.83 -5.24
CA LEU A 568 21.02 12.50 -3.95
C LEU A 568 22.16 12.18 -2.98
N VAL A 569 22.48 10.90 -2.81
CA VAL A 569 23.55 10.46 -1.89
C VAL A 569 24.93 10.97 -2.34
N ALA A 570 25.18 10.95 -3.65
CA ALA A 570 26.45 11.51 -4.20
C ALA A 570 26.64 12.99 -3.86
N ARG A 571 25.58 13.80 -3.88
CA ARG A 571 25.63 15.23 -3.47
C ARG A 571 25.92 15.47 -1.99
N MET A 572 25.75 14.45 -1.16
CA MET A 572 26.08 14.56 0.27
C MET A 572 27.57 14.45 0.55
N GLY A 573 28.38 14.09 -0.43
CA GLY A 573 29.84 13.93 -0.27
C GLY A 573 30.25 12.80 0.67
N LEU A 574 29.37 11.83 0.91
CA LEU A 574 29.66 10.66 1.74
C LEU A 574 30.68 9.73 1.07
N PRO A 575 31.54 9.07 1.84
CA PRO A 575 32.56 8.19 1.27
C PRO A 575 31.95 6.98 0.57
N GLY A 576 32.45 6.69 -0.64
CA GLY A 576 32.06 5.55 -1.45
C GLY A 576 30.88 5.83 -2.41
N THR A 577 30.75 5.01 -3.45
CA THR A 577 29.68 5.14 -4.44
C THR A 577 28.43 4.40 -3.95
N PHE A 578 27.31 5.10 -3.92
CA PHE A 578 25.99 4.48 -3.67
C PHE A 578 25.51 3.85 -4.99
N CYS A 579 25.34 2.52 -4.99
CA CYS A 579 25.08 1.74 -6.20
C CYS A 579 23.81 0.90 -6.03
N THR A 580 22.88 1.00 -6.98
CA THR A 580 21.60 0.28 -7.02
C THR A 580 21.51 -0.72 -8.17
N SER A 581 22.64 -1.06 -8.82
CA SER A 581 22.69 -1.92 -10.01
C SER A 581 22.19 -3.35 -9.78
N SER A 582 22.32 -3.86 -8.55
CA SER A 582 21.77 -5.13 -8.11
C SER A 582 21.26 -5.01 -6.67
N SER A 583 20.45 -5.97 -6.23
CA SER A 583 19.96 -6.00 -4.84
C SER A 583 21.10 -6.09 -3.82
N GLY A 584 22.14 -6.86 -4.11
CA GLY A 584 23.31 -6.97 -3.24
C GLY A 584 24.16 -5.70 -3.18
N ALA A 585 24.44 -5.05 -4.34
CA ALA A 585 25.14 -3.77 -4.39
C ALA A 585 24.35 -2.67 -3.66
N PHE A 586 23.03 -2.71 -3.78
CA PHE A 586 22.14 -1.79 -3.07
C PHE A 586 22.20 -2.02 -1.54
N GLN A 587 22.12 -3.28 -1.09
CA GLN A 587 22.23 -3.63 0.33
C GLN A 587 23.57 -3.18 0.92
N GLU A 588 24.65 -3.42 0.22
CA GLU A 588 25.98 -3.00 0.66
C GLU A 588 26.13 -1.47 0.71
N SER A 589 25.51 -0.76 -0.25
CA SER A 589 25.48 0.70 -0.22
C SER A 589 24.72 1.25 0.97
N LEU A 590 23.56 0.65 1.32
CA LEU A 590 22.80 1.03 2.52
C LEU A 590 23.54 0.70 3.81
N ARG A 591 24.26 -0.42 3.86
CA ARG A 591 25.08 -0.80 5.03
C ARG A 591 26.19 0.22 5.26
N ARG A 592 26.97 0.55 4.21
CA ARG A 592 28.04 1.57 4.29
C ARG A 592 27.48 2.93 4.70
N LEU A 593 26.31 3.29 4.19
CA LEU A 593 25.64 4.53 4.56
C LEU A 593 25.26 4.53 6.05
N ALA A 594 24.73 3.43 6.57
CA ALA A 594 24.38 3.31 7.99
C ALA A 594 25.62 3.39 8.89
N ASP A 595 26.78 2.89 8.44
CA ASP A 595 28.05 2.94 9.19
C ASP A 595 28.70 4.34 9.16
N SER A 596 28.40 5.18 8.14
CA SER A 596 29.09 6.44 7.89
C SER A 596 28.27 7.72 8.07
N ALA A 597 26.95 7.61 8.14
CA ALA A 597 26.03 8.75 8.24
C ALA A 597 25.21 8.72 9.54
N PRO A 598 24.71 9.88 10.02
CA PRO A 598 23.76 9.92 11.12
C PRO A 598 22.55 9.03 10.87
N LEU A 599 21.98 8.46 11.95
CA LEU A 599 20.85 7.53 11.88
C LEU A 599 19.65 8.15 11.13
N GLU A 600 19.36 9.42 11.37
CA GLU A 600 18.26 10.14 10.72
C GLU A 600 18.44 10.19 9.20
N VAL A 601 19.67 10.43 8.75
CA VAL A 601 20.02 10.50 7.33
C VAL A 601 19.94 9.12 6.68
N SER A 602 20.55 8.11 7.28
CA SER A 602 20.53 6.74 6.76
C SER A 602 19.09 6.18 6.71
N SER A 603 18.27 6.47 7.71
CA SER A 603 16.85 6.11 7.76
C SER A 603 16.05 6.83 6.66
N ALA A 604 16.29 8.13 6.44
CA ALA A 604 15.63 8.90 5.38
C ALA A 604 16.01 8.39 3.98
N VAL A 605 17.27 8.08 3.73
CA VAL A 605 17.71 7.49 2.45
C VAL A 605 17.08 6.11 2.27
N THR A 606 16.99 5.30 3.32
CA THR A 606 16.29 4.01 3.30
C THR A 606 14.82 4.18 2.92
N LEU A 607 14.12 5.15 3.52
CA LEU A 607 12.74 5.49 3.15
C LEU A 607 12.64 5.90 1.68
N LEU A 608 13.50 6.81 1.22
CA LEU A 608 13.51 7.26 -0.18
C LEU A 608 13.81 6.11 -1.14
N SER A 609 14.62 5.14 -0.72
CA SER A 609 14.96 3.91 -1.44
C SER A 609 13.77 2.93 -1.58
N THR A 610 12.71 3.07 -0.78
CA THR A 610 11.48 2.26 -0.96
C THR A 610 10.60 2.78 -2.10
N LYS A 611 10.67 4.07 -2.44
CA LYS A 611 9.80 4.71 -3.45
C LYS A 611 10.02 4.20 -4.89
N PRO A 612 11.23 3.81 -5.31
CA PRO A 612 11.47 3.12 -6.59
C PRO A 612 10.99 1.68 -6.66
N MET A 613 10.77 1.01 -5.51
CA MET A 613 10.49 -0.42 -5.48
C MET A 613 9.09 -0.74 -6.00
N HIS A 614 9.00 -1.77 -6.81
CA HIS A 614 7.72 -2.36 -7.22
C HIS A 614 7.13 -3.22 -6.08
N LEU A 615 5.85 -3.54 -6.18
CA LEU A 615 5.22 -4.49 -5.26
C LEU A 615 5.51 -5.91 -5.73
N ALA A 616 5.83 -6.80 -4.79
CA ALA A 616 5.88 -8.22 -5.10
C ALA A 616 4.46 -8.75 -5.37
N GLN A 617 4.30 -9.62 -6.39
CA GLN A 617 3.01 -10.08 -6.90
C GLN A 617 2.94 -11.60 -6.99
N TYR A 618 1.75 -12.16 -6.74
CA TYR A 618 1.44 -13.53 -7.08
C TYR A 618 1.17 -13.66 -8.58
N PHE A 619 1.60 -14.75 -9.16
CA PHE A 619 1.36 -15.09 -10.56
C PHE A 619 1.29 -16.60 -10.75
N CYS A 620 0.65 -17.03 -11.82
CA CYS A 620 0.63 -18.42 -12.27
C CYS A 620 1.73 -18.63 -13.30
N THR A 621 2.53 -19.69 -13.14
CA THR A 621 3.66 -19.98 -14.03
C THR A 621 3.25 -20.31 -15.48
N GLY A 622 2.01 -20.72 -15.71
CA GLY A 622 1.47 -21.01 -17.03
C GLY A 622 0.83 -19.81 -17.74
N SER A 623 0.69 -18.66 -17.06
CA SER A 623 0.10 -17.49 -17.71
C SER A 623 1.00 -16.92 -18.81
N GLU A 624 0.38 -16.37 -19.85
CA GLU A 624 1.05 -15.90 -21.07
C GLU A 624 2.27 -15.01 -20.80
N ALA A 625 2.16 -14.10 -19.81
CA ALA A 625 3.23 -13.19 -19.46
C ALA A 625 4.46 -13.88 -18.83
N PHE A 626 4.31 -15.07 -18.24
CA PHE A 626 5.34 -15.76 -17.46
C PHE A 626 5.74 -17.11 -18.05
N ALA A 627 4.91 -17.70 -18.89
CA ALA A 627 5.20 -18.97 -19.55
C ALA A 627 6.47 -18.86 -20.41
N GLY A 628 7.42 -19.77 -20.18
CA GLY A 628 8.70 -19.79 -20.92
C GLY A 628 9.71 -18.71 -20.50
N ASN A 629 9.36 -17.70 -19.70
CA ASN A 629 10.29 -16.67 -19.26
C ASN A 629 10.57 -16.73 -17.76
N LYS A 630 11.41 -17.67 -17.34
CA LYS A 630 11.79 -17.88 -15.93
C LYS A 630 12.50 -16.68 -15.29
N ALA A 631 13.08 -15.77 -16.07
CA ALA A 631 13.72 -14.57 -15.55
C ALA A 631 12.72 -13.63 -14.85
N LEU A 632 11.45 -13.64 -15.29
CA LEU A 632 10.38 -12.87 -14.65
C LEU A 632 9.87 -13.48 -13.34
N TRP A 633 10.26 -14.71 -12.99
CA TRP A 633 9.83 -15.39 -11.76
C TRP A 633 10.61 -14.91 -10.53
N ARG A 634 11.76 -14.27 -10.77
CA ARG A 634 12.70 -13.88 -9.72
C ARG A 634 12.12 -12.91 -8.70
N HIS A 635 12.47 -13.13 -7.45
CA HIS A 635 12.17 -12.19 -6.36
C HIS A 635 13.37 -11.30 -6.07
N TYR A 636 13.40 -10.07 -6.63
CA TYR A 636 14.55 -9.15 -6.56
C TYR A 636 15.06 -8.94 -5.14
N ALA A 637 14.20 -8.51 -4.19
CA ALA A 637 14.66 -8.18 -2.84
C ALA A 637 15.19 -9.39 -2.06
N LEU A 638 14.67 -10.61 -2.29
CA LEU A 638 15.16 -11.82 -1.64
C LEU A 638 16.33 -12.47 -2.39
N ALA A 639 16.63 -12.01 -3.58
CA ALA A 639 17.60 -12.62 -4.51
C ALA A 639 17.32 -14.12 -4.81
N PHE A 640 16.04 -14.53 -4.77
CA PHE A 640 15.60 -15.89 -5.06
C PHE A 640 15.09 -16.00 -6.50
N ASP A 641 15.49 -17.05 -7.20
CA ASP A 641 14.99 -17.30 -8.56
C ASP A 641 13.54 -17.76 -8.57
N ARG A 642 13.09 -18.41 -7.49
CA ARG A 642 11.71 -18.86 -7.27
C ARG A 642 11.34 -18.64 -5.83
N TYR A 643 10.14 -18.14 -5.61
CA TYR A 643 9.59 -17.92 -4.29
C TYR A 643 8.08 -18.05 -4.31
N THR A 644 7.50 -18.54 -3.24
CA THR A 644 6.05 -18.56 -3.03
C THR A 644 5.73 -18.27 -1.57
N HIS A 645 4.48 -18.19 -1.23
CA HIS A 645 4.02 -18.21 0.13
C HIS A 645 3.34 -19.55 0.42
N PHE A 646 3.77 -20.18 1.49
CA PHE A 646 3.29 -21.46 1.98
C PHE A 646 2.99 -21.40 3.48
N THR A 647 3.60 -20.48 4.20
CA THR A 647 3.76 -20.50 5.67
C THR A 647 2.68 -19.75 6.43
N SER A 648 1.59 -19.26 5.78
CA SER A 648 0.52 -18.57 6.52
C SER A 648 -0.87 -18.76 5.86
N PRO A 649 -1.37 -19.99 5.75
CA PRO A 649 -2.63 -20.29 5.07
C PRO A 649 -3.89 -19.85 5.85
N ILE A 650 -3.79 -19.59 7.17
CA ILE A 650 -4.91 -19.04 7.96
C ILE A 650 -5.28 -17.63 7.47
N ARG A 651 -4.28 -16.86 7.02
CA ARG A 651 -4.45 -15.46 6.68
C ARG A 651 -4.13 -15.09 5.23
N ARG A 652 -3.79 -16.05 4.35
CA ARG A 652 -3.52 -15.82 2.92
C ARG A 652 -4.04 -16.96 2.08
N TYR A 653 -4.96 -16.68 1.18
CA TYR A 653 -5.56 -17.67 0.28
C TYR A 653 -4.55 -18.31 -0.71
N PRO A 654 -3.58 -17.56 -1.28
CA PRO A 654 -2.55 -18.19 -2.12
C PRO A 654 -1.78 -19.31 -1.43
N ASP A 655 -1.56 -19.24 -0.11
CA ASP A 655 -0.92 -20.31 0.66
C ASP A 655 -1.78 -21.58 0.65
N VAL A 656 -3.11 -21.45 0.72
CA VAL A 656 -4.05 -22.60 0.60
C VAL A 656 -3.94 -23.26 -0.78
N LEU A 657 -3.85 -22.46 -1.86
CA LEU A 657 -3.63 -22.97 -3.21
C LEU A 657 -2.30 -23.71 -3.33
N VAL A 658 -1.24 -23.17 -2.72
CA VAL A 658 0.08 -23.81 -2.68
C VAL A 658 0.04 -25.12 -1.90
N HIS A 659 -0.64 -25.18 -0.75
CA HIS A 659 -0.84 -26.43 0.00
C HIS A 659 -1.54 -27.51 -0.82
N ARG A 660 -2.61 -27.16 -1.55
CA ARG A 660 -3.31 -28.09 -2.44
C ARG A 660 -2.41 -28.59 -3.57
N THR A 661 -1.69 -27.68 -4.21
CA THR A 661 -0.75 -28.03 -5.29
C THR A 661 0.33 -28.96 -4.76
N LEU A 662 0.95 -28.61 -3.61
CA LEU A 662 1.99 -29.42 -2.98
C LEU A 662 1.48 -30.81 -2.59
N ALA A 663 0.31 -30.91 -1.97
CA ALA A 663 -0.31 -32.19 -1.62
C ALA A 663 -0.56 -33.07 -2.84
N GLY A 664 -0.93 -32.48 -3.98
CA GLY A 664 -1.18 -33.21 -5.23
C GLY A 664 0.08 -33.74 -5.91
N VAL A 665 1.26 -33.17 -5.63
CA VAL A 665 2.53 -33.58 -6.28
C VAL A 665 3.41 -34.44 -5.40
N LEU A 666 3.19 -34.50 -4.09
CA LEU A 666 4.01 -35.31 -3.18
C LEU A 666 3.57 -36.79 -3.18
N GLY A 667 4.55 -37.69 -3.06
CA GLY A 667 4.34 -39.09 -2.78
C GLY A 667 4.16 -39.35 -1.27
N PRO A 668 3.80 -40.61 -0.90
CA PRO A 668 3.71 -41.03 0.50
C PRO A 668 5.04 -40.91 1.26
N ASP A 669 6.15 -40.95 0.52
CA ASP A 669 7.52 -40.76 1.02
C ASP A 669 7.89 -39.29 1.27
N GLY A 670 7.00 -38.36 0.95
CA GLY A 670 7.22 -36.92 1.07
C GLY A 670 8.13 -36.34 -0.02
N ARG A 671 8.35 -37.07 -1.11
CA ARG A 671 9.13 -36.61 -2.25
C ARG A 671 8.25 -36.31 -3.45
N PRO A 672 8.62 -35.36 -4.30
CA PRO A 672 7.85 -35.05 -5.51
C PRO A 672 7.78 -36.26 -6.45
N ARG A 673 6.57 -36.60 -6.90
CA ARG A 673 6.38 -37.59 -7.93
C ARG A 673 6.70 -36.99 -9.29
N PRO A 674 7.45 -37.72 -10.15
CA PRO A 674 7.61 -37.29 -11.54
C PRO A 674 6.21 -37.25 -12.18
N ARG A 675 5.77 -36.06 -12.59
CA ARG A 675 4.50 -35.94 -13.31
C ARG A 675 4.78 -35.74 -14.79
N SER A 676 4.33 -36.68 -15.60
CA SER A 676 3.99 -36.45 -16.99
C SER A 676 2.62 -35.76 -17.03
N SER A 677 2.55 -34.47 -16.62
CA SER A 677 1.26 -33.76 -16.70
C SER A 677 1.04 -33.28 -18.12
N PRO A 678 -0.13 -33.57 -18.72
CA PRO A 678 -0.59 -32.81 -19.88
C PRO A 678 -0.67 -31.33 -19.52
N ALA A 679 -0.63 -30.47 -20.54
CA ALA A 679 -0.87 -29.04 -20.35
C ALA A 679 -2.13 -28.84 -19.52
N PRO A 680 -2.14 -27.88 -18.56
CA PRO A 680 -3.32 -27.63 -17.74
C PRO A 680 -4.51 -27.26 -18.62
N ALA A 681 -5.72 -27.65 -18.20
CA ALA A 681 -6.94 -27.22 -18.87
C ALA A 681 -7.02 -25.68 -18.85
N PRO A 682 -7.41 -25.01 -19.95
CA PRO A 682 -7.49 -23.57 -20.03
C PRO A 682 -8.31 -22.93 -18.91
N GLU A 683 -9.40 -23.58 -18.49
CA GLU A 683 -10.27 -23.14 -17.42
C GLU A 683 -9.57 -23.17 -16.05
N ALA A 684 -8.74 -24.17 -15.80
CA ALA A 684 -7.96 -24.26 -14.57
C ALA A 684 -6.88 -23.16 -14.51
N LEU A 685 -6.22 -22.90 -15.64
CA LEU A 685 -5.26 -21.81 -15.75
C LEU A 685 -5.93 -20.46 -15.50
N ALA A 686 -7.03 -20.15 -16.19
CA ALA A 686 -7.77 -18.92 -16.06
C ALA A 686 -8.25 -18.68 -14.61
N ARG A 687 -8.70 -19.75 -13.93
CA ARG A 687 -9.12 -19.68 -12.51
C ARG A 687 -7.94 -19.31 -11.61
N VAL A 688 -6.78 -19.94 -11.76
CA VAL A 688 -5.59 -19.64 -10.93
C VAL A 688 -5.07 -18.24 -11.21
N GLU A 689 -5.06 -17.80 -12.46
CA GLU A 689 -4.70 -16.43 -12.84
C GLU A 689 -5.63 -15.39 -12.19
N ALA A 690 -6.94 -15.62 -12.26
CA ALA A 690 -7.92 -14.74 -11.61
C ALA A 690 -7.71 -14.69 -10.09
N CYS A 691 -7.44 -15.82 -9.45
CA CYS A 691 -7.10 -15.87 -8.02
C CYS A 691 -5.82 -15.09 -7.69
N CYS A 692 -4.76 -15.22 -8.49
CA CYS A 692 -3.52 -14.46 -8.30
C CYS A 692 -3.75 -12.96 -8.43
N LYS A 693 -4.46 -12.52 -9.47
CA LYS A 693 -4.83 -11.11 -9.70
C LYS A 693 -5.62 -10.57 -8.52
N HIS A 694 -6.69 -11.25 -8.13
CA HIS A 694 -7.53 -10.86 -7.01
C HIS A 694 -6.75 -10.79 -5.69
N SER A 695 -5.87 -11.77 -5.42
CA SER A 695 -5.03 -11.77 -4.22
C SER A 695 -4.05 -10.61 -4.17
N ASN A 696 -3.51 -10.18 -5.31
CA ASN A 696 -2.67 -8.98 -5.39
C ASN A 696 -3.46 -7.71 -5.08
N GLU A 697 -4.69 -7.60 -5.60
CA GLU A 697 -5.60 -6.48 -5.35
C GLU A 697 -5.99 -6.41 -3.87
N GLN A 698 -6.43 -7.52 -3.28
CA GLN A 698 -6.82 -7.58 -1.87
C GLN A 698 -5.66 -7.30 -0.92
N LYS A 699 -4.46 -7.80 -1.24
CA LYS A 699 -3.25 -7.50 -0.45
C LYS A 699 -2.89 -6.03 -0.48
N LEU A 700 -3.04 -5.36 -1.63
CA LEU A 700 -2.82 -3.91 -1.74
C LEU A 700 -3.87 -3.14 -0.94
N ALA A 701 -5.14 -3.52 -1.07
CA ALA A 701 -6.25 -2.92 -0.32
C ALA A 701 -6.05 -3.07 1.20
N ALA A 702 -5.70 -4.28 1.66
CA ALA A 702 -5.40 -4.55 3.06
C ALA A 702 -4.24 -3.70 3.59
N ARG A 703 -3.16 -3.57 2.81
CA ARG A 703 -2.01 -2.71 3.16
C ARG A 703 -2.43 -1.24 3.27
N ASN A 704 -3.15 -0.72 2.28
CA ASN A 704 -3.61 0.67 2.29
C ASN A 704 -4.53 0.94 3.50
N ALA A 705 -5.41 0.00 3.83
CA ALA A 705 -6.27 0.11 5.00
C ALA A 705 -5.48 0.08 6.31
N GLN A 706 -4.47 -0.78 6.42
CA GLN A 706 -3.56 -0.83 7.55
C GLN A 706 -2.78 0.48 7.72
N ASP A 707 -2.18 1.00 6.65
CA ASP A 707 -1.44 2.27 6.66
C ASP A 707 -2.38 3.44 7.01
N GLY A 708 -3.62 3.43 6.46
CA GLY A 708 -4.67 4.39 6.79
C GLY A 708 -5.09 4.32 8.27
N SER A 709 -5.25 3.12 8.81
CA SER A 709 -5.59 2.90 10.23
C SER A 709 -4.47 3.38 11.16
N LEU A 710 -3.20 3.07 10.86
CA LEU A 710 -2.05 3.55 11.62
C LEU A 710 -2.00 5.09 11.64
N ARG A 711 -2.17 5.73 10.47
CA ARG A 711 -2.18 7.18 10.33
C ARG A 711 -3.35 7.83 11.06
N LEU A 712 -4.54 7.25 10.99
CA LEU A 712 -5.74 7.70 11.70
C LEU A 712 -5.49 7.67 13.21
N ASN A 713 -5.03 6.56 13.75
CA ASN A 713 -4.77 6.41 15.19
C ASN A 713 -3.70 7.40 15.66
N LEU A 714 -2.62 7.58 14.90
CA LEU A 714 -1.60 8.57 15.21
C LEU A 714 -2.16 9.98 15.19
N SER A 715 -2.98 10.34 14.21
CA SER A 715 -3.55 11.69 14.11
C SER A 715 -4.46 12.03 15.30
N TRP A 716 -5.24 11.07 15.78
CA TRP A 716 -6.07 11.22 16.96
C TRP A 716 -5.26 11.33 18.24
N LEU A 717 -4.23 10.48 18.42
CA LEU A 717 -3.32 10.58 19.56
C LEU A 717 -2.62 11.95 19.60
N LEU A 718 -2.13 12.42 18.46
CA LEU A 718 -1.43 13.69 18.33
C LEU A 718 -2.35 14.93 18.45
N LYS A 719 -3.66 14.77 18.31
CA LYS A 719 -4.62 15.85 18.58
C LYS A 719 -4.60 16.24 20.05
N ASP A 720 -4.53 15.25 20.92
CA ASP A 720 -4.52 15.44 22.37
C ASP A 720 -3.11 15.57 22.96
N ARG A 721 -2.12 14.95 22.32
CA ARG A 721 -0.71 14.87 22.78
C ARG A 721 0.26 15.18 21.65
N PRO A 722 0.46 16.47 21.30
CA PRO A 722 1.50 16.86 20.34
C PRO A 722 2.90 16.44 20.82
N MET A 723 3.80 16.09 19.88
CA MET A 723 5.14 15.58 20.19
C MET A 723 6.22 16.44 19.52
N ASP A 724 7.23 16.86 20.26
CA ASP A 724 8.41 17.58 19.75
C ASP A 724 9.52 16.57 19.43
N VAL A 725 9.81 16.37 18.15
CA VAL A 725 10.67 15.29 17.68
C VAL A 725 11.70 15.77 16.67
N PRO A 726 12.87 15.10 16.58
CA PRO A 726 13.80 15.32 15.48
C PRO A 726 13.20 14.78 14.18
N ALA A 727 13.47 15.46 13.08
CA ALA A 727 12.97 15.11 11.76
C ALA A 727 13.97 15.53 10.67
N ILE A 728 13.79 15.02 9.48
CA ILE A 728 14.63 15.32 8.33
C ILE A 728 13.75 15.62 7.10
N VAL A 729 14.15 16.57 6.29
CA VAL A 729 13.41 16.96 5.07
C VAL A 729 13.52 15.87 4.02
N VAL A 730 12.38 15.34 3.53
CA VAL A 730 12.32 14.29 2.52
C VAL A 730 11.60 14.69 1.23
N GLY A 731 11.10 15.93 1.18
CA GLY A 731 10.45 16.46 -0.01
C GLY A 731 10.05 17.91 0.15
N ALA A 732 9.87 18.62 -0.96
CA ALA A 732 9.34 19.97 -0.98
C ALA A 732 8.38 20.16 -2.16
N GLY A 733 7.31 20.93 -1.96
CA GLY A 733 6.33 21.29 -2.99
C GLY A 733 6.42 22.75 -3.37
N GLY A 734 7.56 23.15 -3.93
CA GLY A 734 7.84 24.55 -4.24
C GLY A 734 7.87 25.40 -2.96
N ASN A 735 7.24 26.56 -2.99
CA ASN A 735 7.16 27.50 -1.87
C ASN A 735 5.88 27.33 -1.01
N LYS A 736 5.20 26.16 -1.07
CA LYS A 736 3.92 25.95 -0.37
C LYS A 736 4.03 25.06 0.84
N TRP A 737 4.89 24.04 0.79
CA TRP A 737 5.05 23.05 1.82
C TRP A 737 6.35 22.27 1.64
N PHE A 738 6.78 21.60 2.71
CA PHE A 738 7.80 20.58 2.68
C PHE A 738 7.37 19.38 3.52
N ASP A 739 7.83 18.20 3.15
CA ASP A 739 7.57 16.97 3.88
C ASP A 739 8.81 16.63 4.72
N VAL A 740 8.57 16.22 5.93
CA VAL A 740 9.58 15.76 6.89
C VAL A 740 9.35 14.32 7.24
N PHE A 741 10.43 13.58 7.49
CA PHE A 741 10.42 12.23 7.99
C PHE A 741 10.90 12.23 9.44
N VAL A 742 10.08 11.67 10.32
CA VAL A 742 10.38 11.43 11.72
C VAL A 742 10.86 9.99 11.86
N HIS A 743 12.17 9.82 11.91
CA HIS A 743 12.79 8.49 11.87
C HIS A 743 12.42 7.63 13.08
N GLU A 744 12.28 8.24 14.27
CA GLU A 744 11.88 7.56 15.49
C GLU A 744 10.49 6.90 15.40
N LEU A 745 9.59 7.45 14.59
CA LEU A 745 8.23 6.94 14.42
C LEU A 745 8.01 6.28 13.05
N GLY A 746 8.95 6.42 12.12
CA GLY A 746 8.78 5.94 10.74
C GLY A 746 7.68 6.67 9.96
N VAL A 747 7.37 7.93 10.29
CA VAL A 747 6.23 8.69 9.77
C VAL A 747 6.67 9.88 8.94
N GLU A 748 6.05 10.04 7.76
CA GLU A 748 6.14 11.29 6.98
C GLU A 748 5.02 12.26 7.40
N ALA A 749 5.40 13.52 7.69
CA ALA A 749 4.46 14.58 8.01
C ALA A 749 4.73 15.81 7.16
N ARG A 750 3.70 16.64 6.97
CA ARG A 750 3.79 17.85 6.14
C ARG A 750 3.83 19.09 6.99
N VAL A 751 4.76 19.98 6.65
CA VAL A 751 4.83 21.36 7.16
C VAL A 751 4.28 22.29 6.08
N LEU A 752 3.23 23.02 6.41
CA LEU A 752 2.60 23.98 5.49
C LEU A 752 3.18 25.38 5.75
N ILE A 753 3.68 26.00 4.69
CA ILE A 753 4.28 27.34 4.79
C ILE A 753 3.21 28.42 5.04
N GLU A 754 1.98 28.19 4.57
CA GLU A 754 0.85 29.09 4.84
C GLU A 754 0.49 29.21 6.33
N ASP A 755 0.92 28.25 7.15
CA ASP A 755 0.74 28.28 8.60
C ASP A 755 1.83 29.11 9.32
N MET A 756 2.93 29.44 8.64
CA MET A 756 4.04 30.24 9.19
C MET A 756 3.74 31.74 9.08
N VAL A 757 3.34 32.32 10.18
CA VAL A 757 3.01 33.76 10.23
C VAL A 757 4.28 34.58 10.07
N GLY A 758 4.25 35.57 9.16
CA GLY A 758 5.39 36.46 8.93
C GLY A 758 6.58 35.86 8.19
N VAL A 759 6.38 34.72 7.52
CA VAL A 759 7.41 34.05 6.72
C VAL A 759 7.10 34.16 5.23
N ARG A 760 8.12 34.46 4.43
CA ARG A 760 8.11 34.31 2.96
C ARG A 760 8.96 33.13 2.56
N ALA A 761 8.52 32.38 1.57
CA ALA A 761 9.26 31.24 1.02
C ALA A 761 9.57 31.43 -0.46
N TRP A 762 10.73 30.97 -0.87
CA TRP A 762 11.14 30.82 -2.27
C TRP A 762 11.70 29.42 -2.50
N PHE A 763 11.66 28.97 -3.74
CA PHE A 763 12.21 27.66 -4.10
C PHE A 763 13.07 27.81 -5.35
N ARG A 764 14.36 27.51 -5.25
CA ARG A 764 15.32 27.58 -6.34
C ARG A 764 16.39 26.50 -6.17
N ASP A 765 16.79 25.88 -7.26
CA ASP A 765 17.89 24.89 -7.33
C ASP A 765 17.80 23.77 -6.29
N GLY A 766 16.55 23.28 -6.06
CA GLY A 766 16.29 22.23 -5.08
C GLY A 766 16.35 22.66 -3.62
N ALA A 767 16.56 23.95 -3.36
CA ALA A 767 16.52 24.55 -2.03
C ALA A 767 15.21 25.32 -1.79
N LEU A 768 14.66 25.18 -0.59
CA LEU A 768 13.55 25.95 -0.07
C LEU A 768 14.12 27.00 0.90
N GLY A 769 14.05 28.27 0.54
CA GLY A 769 14.43 29.35 1.43
C GLY A 769 13.23 29.95 2.17
N LEU A 770 13.39 30.16 3.47
CA LEU A 770 12.43 30.82 4.35
C LEU A 770 13.06 32.13 4.86
N THR A 771 12.35 33.25 4.71
CA THR A 771 12.82 34.56 5.18
C THR A 771 11.72 35.29 5.95
N ALA A 772 12.10 36.17 6.88
CA ALA A 772 11.13 36.99 7.56
C ALA A 772 10.41 37.93 6.56
N ALA A 773 9.12 38.10 6.74
CA ALA A 773 8.28 38.96 5.88
C ALA A 773 8.47 40.48 6.19
N GLY A 774 9.62 40.89 6.71
CA GLY A 774 9.98 42.25 7.05
C GLY A 774 10.86 42.90 5.98
N SER A 775 10.34 43.98 5.36
CA SER A 775 10.86 44.90 4.33
C SER A 775 10.70 44.42 2.88
N PRO A 776 9.99 45.15 2.06
CA PRO A 776 9.74 44.79 0.68
C PRO A 776 10.93 45.11 -0.22
N PRO A 777 11.36 44.22 -1.09
CA PRO A 777 11.98 44.68 -2.32
C PRO A 777 10.84 45.04 -3.28
N ASN A 778 10.66 46.36 -3.50
CA ASN A 778 9.88 46.95 -4.58
C ASN A 778 8.49 46.36 -4.91
N ASP A 779 7.55 46.39 -3.99
CA ASP A 779 6.12 46.26 -4.29
C ASP A 779 5.64 47.60 -4.86
N LYS A 780 5.10 47.57 -6.09
CA LYS A 780 4.41 48.70 -6.71
C LYS A 780 3.27 49.19 -5.79
N PRO A 781 3.16 50.48 -5.49
CA PRO A 781 2.06 50.97 -4.67
C PRO A 781 0.73 50.74 -5.39
N GLY A 782 -0.22 50.08 -4.75
CA GLY A 782 -1.60 49.93 -5.26
C GLY A 782 -2.21 48.54 -5.30
N GLN A 783 -1.50 47.49 -4.85
CA GLN A 783 -2.17 46.21 -4.73
C GLN A 783 -2.85 46.05 -3.35
N PRO A 784 -4.16 45.68 -3.28
CA PRO A 784 -4.82 45.50 -2.01
C PRO A 784 -4.18 44.33 -1.27
N ARG A 785 -3.79 44.56 0.00
CA ARG A 785 -3.36 43.51 0.93
C ARG A 785 -4.44 42.43 0.94
N ARG A 786 -4.09 41.21 0.50
CA ARG A 786 -4.94 40.04 0.74
C ARG A 786 -5.19 39.96 2.25
N LYS A 787 -6.45 40.05 2.66
CA LYS A 787 -6.87 39.75 4.02
C LYS A 787 -6.32 38.36 4.36
N VAL A 788 -5.44 38.27 5.35
CA VAL A 788 -5.02 37.03 5.95
C VAL A 788 -6.33 36.40 6.46
N LYS A 789 -6.80 35.33 5.87
CA LYS A 789 -7.88 34.52 6.44
C LYS A 789 -7.38 34.09 7.82
N ASP A 790 -8.23 34.24 8.84
CA ASP A 790 -7.95 33.68 10.15
C ASP A 790 -7.56 32.19 9.97
N ASN A 791 -6.27 31.92 10.12
CA ASN A 791 -5.74 30.57 10.05
C ASN A 791 -5.57 30.07 11.48
N PRO A 792 -6.44 29.18 11.98
CA PRO A 792 -6.38 28.70 13.36
C PRO A 792 -5.11 27.89 13.64
N TYR A 793 -4.37 27.50 12.60
CA TYR A 793 -3.10 26.77 12.70
C TYR A 793 -1.87 27.67 12.51
N GLY A 794 -2.08 28.98 12.33
CA GLY A 794 -0.99 29.93 12.20
C GLY A 794 -0.07 29.92 13.41
N TYR A 795 1.25 29.90 13.20
CA TYR A 795 2.27 30.01 14.25
C TYR A 795 3.42 30.89 13.83
N ALA A 796 4.02 31.57 14.79
CA ALA A 796 5.24 32.35 14.57
C ALA A 796 6.44 31.40 14.50
N VAL A 797 7.29 31.58 13.51
CA VAL A 797 8.63 30.98 13.46
C VAL A 797 9.58 31.90 14.22
N ASP A 798 10.45 31.33 15.06
CA ASP A 798 11.45 32.10 15.76
C ASP A 798 12.30 32.92 14.76
N GLY A 799 12.36 34.23 14.92
CA GLY A 799 13.09 35.10 14.04
C GLY A 799 14.61 34.81 14.00
N ALA A 800 15.15 34.20 15.05
CA ALA A 800 16.53 33.74 15.07
C ALA A 800 16.83 32.60 14.08
N LEU A 801 15.79 31.88 13.62
CA LEU A 801 15.93 30.84 12.61
C LEU A 801 15.92 31.36 11.18
N LEU A 802 15.59 32.62 10.96
CA LEU A 802 15.47 33.21 9.62
C LEU A 802 16.66 34.18 9.34
N PRO A 803 17.25 34.11 8.14
CA PRO A 803 16.87 33.29 6.97
C PRO A 803 17.30 31.83 7.12
N LEU A 804 16.46 30.92 6.65
CA LEU A 804 16.71 29.47 6.69
C LEU A 804 16.65 28.88 5.28
N GLU A 805 17.64 28.10 4.90
CA GLU A 805 17.65 27.33 3.64
C GLU A 805 17.55 25.84 3.93
N LEU A 806 16.52 25.22 3.40
CA LEU A 806 16.23 23.80 3.56
C LEU A 806 16.45 23.05 2.23
N ARG A 807 17.19 21.96 2.30
CA ARG A 807 17.39 21.02 1.20
C ARG A 807 16.89 19.63 1.59
N LEU A 808 16.81 18.72 0.64
CA LEU A 808 16.59 17.30 0.97
C LEU A 808 17.67 16.85 1.98
N LEU A 809 17.24 16.14 2.99
CA LEU A 809 18.03 15.62 4.12
C LEU A 809 18.53 16.71 5.10
N SER A 810 18.00 17.93 5.05
CA SER A 810 18.23 18.91 6.12
C SER A 810 17.60 18.43 7.43
N PRO A 811 18.36 18.32 8.54
CA PRO A 811 17.81 17.97 9.84
C PRO A 811 17.03 19.14 10.45
N LEU A 812 16.01 18.83 11.25
CA LEU A 812 15.09 19.79 11.87
C LEU A 812 14.57 19.25 13.19
N ARG A 813 14.01 20.13 14.01
CA ARG A 813 13.08 19.74 15.07
C ARG A 813 11.68 20.24 14.71
N VAL A 814 10.70 19.37 14.84
CA VAL A 814 9.31 19.69 14.52
C VAL A 814 8.38 19.27 15.66
N ARG A 815 7.24 19.95 15.75
CA ARG A 815 6.12 19.51 16.57
C ARG A 815 5.14 18.77 15.67
N LEU A 816 4.99 17.47 15.89
CA LEU A 816 3.89 16.70 15.32
C LEU A 816 2.59 17.00 16.07
N TYR A 817 1.50 17.17 15.34
CA TYR A 817 0.17 17.39 15.91
C TYR A 817 -0.94 16.85 15.00
N GLY A 818 -2.10 16.59 15.59
CA GLY A 818 -3.30 16.27 14.83
C GLY A 818 -3.93 17.54 14.28
N ARG A 819 -3.93 17.70 12.95
CA ARG A 819 -4.54 18.84 12.26
C ARG A 819 -5.94 18.50 11.80
N GLU A 820 -6.90 19.31 12.11
CA GLU A 820 -8.23 19.21 11.52
C GLU A 820 -8.17 19.67 10.07
N VAL A 821 -8.63 18.82 9.18
CA VAL A 821 -8.70 19.04 7.73
C VAL A 821 -10.15 19.02 7.25
N ASP A 822 -10.39 19.38 6.00
CA ASP A 822 -11.73 19.43 5.40
C ASP A 822 -12.72 20.28 6.22
N SER A 823 -12.27 21.44 6.70
CA SER A 823 -13.07 22.36 7.55
C SER A 823 -13.48 21.74 8.90
N GLY A 824 -12.57 21.04 9.56
CA GLY A 824 -12.80 20.42 10.86
C GLY A 824 -13.53 19.09 10.86
N ARG A 825 -13.68 18.48 9.66
CA ARG A 825 -14.42 17.21 9.51
C ARG A 825 -13.57 15.98 9.80
N ARG A 826 -12.26 16.05 9.55
CA ARG A 826 -11.31 14.95 9.79
C ARG A 826 -10.07 15.44 10.49
N VAL A 827 -9.27 14.52 11.02
CA VAL A 827 -7.95 14.81 11.59
C VAL A 827 -6.89 14.11 10.76
N ASP A 828 -5.77 14.78 10.51
CA ASP A 828 -4.60 14.20 9.84
C ASP A 828 -3.32 14.61 10.55
N VAL A 829 -2.24 13.86 10.35
CA VAL A 829 -0.92 14.16 10.92
C VAL A 829 -0.31 15.34 10.18
N ALA A 830 0.09 16.36 10.93
CA ALA A 830 0.82 17.52 10.44
C ALA A 830 2.03 17.83 11.31
N ALA A 831 2.91 18.70 10.81
CA ALA A 831 4.08 19.13 11.55
C ALA A 831 4.25 20.66 11.51
N ARG A 832 4.82 21.26 12.59
CA ARG A 832 5.27 22.65 12.67
C ARG A 832 6.77 22.69 12.86
N LEU A 833 7.46 23.58 12.18
CA LEU A 833 8.88 23.83 12.39
C LEU A 833 9.10 24.46 13.77
N LEU A 834 10.00 23.88 14.56
CA LEU A 834 10.42 24.43 15.86
C LEU A 834 11.81 25.02 15.79
N SER A 835 12.79 24.28 15.27
CA SER A 835 14.16 24.73 15.12
C SER A 835 14.85 24.02 13.94
N ALA A 836 15.92 24.64 13.45
CA ALA A 836 16.91 24.02 12.57
C ALA A 836 18.25 24.01 13.32
N PRO A 837 19.18 23.10 13.00
CA PRO A 837 20.51 23.05 13.63
C PRO A 837 21.34 24.28 13.34
#